data_92cdfcd74afc6b9629d39fd237086daf
#
_entry.id   92cdfcd74afc6b9629d39fd237086daf
#
_cell.length_a   1.000
_cell.length_b   1.000
_cell.length_c   1.000
_cell.angle_alpha   90.00
_cell.angle_beta   90.00
_cell.angle_gamma   90.00
#
_symmetry.space_group_name_H-M   'P 1'
#
loop_
_entity.id
_entity.type
_entity.pdbx_description
1 polymer ?
#
loop_
_entity_poly.entity_id
_entity_poly.type
_entity_poly.pdbx_seq_one_letter_code
_entity_poly.pdbx_strand_id
1 'polypeptide(L)'
;MSVKSGEPDFAMHLRLRPDVRVYPYDDHGAVLKDPLTGNYLLLVEHEFTALRLMETSLKLSEWHERLLRAFPGSGVTRSDLKSFLLRLYRHQVLQSDATGMTLNSASPRSYSLPLVLQKILGICFRIRIPIARPAQLAEPLTRALRFAFSPAAVVCYCLMLLLAGAVIAVRFDDFRRDIPGLSMIFSPANLPWLLAMFVLVKVLHETGHIVACTHFGARVRDCGFLLLFFTPVLYTNVSDSWILPRRQRMIISAAGIIVELGLAAVFCLLWWVSANGSVRYLLMNGILLCTVSTLLFNGNPLLKFDGYFVLADLMRRPNLYQQSLIETQNFFATAWSESIRNAISAVTDRRYLIFGVLVCIYRVLLCIGFCSVAGMAVSGAGLGPMDLPIRLLLLSVLAVMPLTGFAQQAIRHSKESGLLPRMVFRTAIFVGLVWLVLSIPVRNSVCVSCVLIPEGSPVYADLTGRLTSFLPYGETVEAGREIALLVNDELQDQLLVAEADAREKQLRVESLRKLGLDLSAELLPTSVEASSAADRQLKLLNQQVAQLKITSPESGTLLPPEVTKDERHDRRMSRWHGTPLSTKNSGATMERGTLLGFVGQPGEYRVLAVLSEEQVEQIAAGQKAEMMSLSGDRSTVTTTIAELSMMSTDALPQCLLAQAENQWLLSKPGSVTNNVPVVSCLVTVDGDSSQQRLYSDGLLKVEGVSLSLGAHLSRFLRTTIFRRWM
;
A
#
# COMPACT_ATOMS: atom_id res chain seq x y z
N MET A 1 -12.59 61.94 -12.83
CA MET A 1 -11.77 62.87 -12.02
C MET A 1 -10.59 62.08 -11.45
N SER A 2 -9.40 62.52 -11.91
CA SER A 2 -8.09 62.50 -11.26
C SER A 2 -7.52 61.15 -10.77
N VAL A 3 -6.83 60.48 -11.67
CA VAL A 3 -5.77 59.52 -11.31
C VAL A 3 -4.46 60.29 -11.18
N LYS A 4 -4.03 60.53 -9.96
CA LYS A 4 -2.64 60.88 -9.64
C LYS A 4 -1.84 59.57 -9.58
N SER A 5 -1.09 59.25 -10.61
CA SER A 5 0.01 58.29 -10.56
C SER A 5 1.24 58.96 -11.17
N GLY A 6 1.90 59.79 -10.38
CA GLY A 6 3.23 60.26 -10.65
C GLY A 6 4.28 59.19 -10.34
N GLU A 7 4.34 58.13 -11.13
CA GLU A 7 5.58 57.35 -11.16
C GLU A 7 6.60 58.11 -12.01
N PRO A 8 7.81 58.32 -11.51
CA PRO A 8 8.85 59.04 -12.26
C PRO A 8 9.22 58.25 -13.50
N ASP A 9 9.06 58.89 -14.65
CA ASP A 9 9.40 58.37 -15.99
C ASP A 9 10.92 58.47 -16.17
N PHE A 10 11.66 57.47 -15.68
CA PHE A 10 13.11 57.48 -15.79
C PHE A 10 13.56 57.10 -17.19
N ALA A 11 14.49 57.88 -17.75
CA ALA A 11 15.23 57.49 -18.94
C ALA A 11 16.14 56.28 -18.60
N MET A 12 15.91 55.19 -19.25
CA MET A 12 16.69 53.97 -18.99
C MET A 12 17.85 53.88 -19.98
N HIS A 13 19.07 54.05 -19.49
CA HIS A 13 20.30 53.80 -20.27
C HIS A 13 20.66 52.28 -20.18
N LEU A 14 19.78 51.44 -20.72
CA LEU A 14 19.95 49.99 -20.74
C LEU A 14 20.16 49.52 -22.19
N ARG A 15 21.16 48.72 -22.40
CA ARG A 15 21.37 48.03 -23.70
C ARG A 15 21.59 46.53 -23.49
N LEU A 16 21.29 45.80 -24.54
CA LEU A 16 21.61 44.38 -24.59
C LEU A 16 23.13 44.19 -24.56
N ARG A 17 23.64 43.32 -23.74
CA ARG A 17 25.05 42.97 -23.67
C ARG A 17 25.54 42.44 -25.03
N PRO A 18 26.66 42.92 -25.60
CA PRO A 18 27.05 42.68 -26.99
C PRO A 18 27.44 41.21 -27.26
N ASP A 19 27.76 40.42 -26.22
CA ASP A 19 28.10 39.01 -26.34
C ASP A 19 26.85 38.12 -26.37
N VAL A 20 25.67 38.62 -25.98
CA VAL A 20 24.40 37.86 -26.04
C VAL A 20 24.00 37.60 -27.47
N ARG A 21 23.79 36.34 -27.83
CA ARG A 21 23.39 35.93 -29.17
C ARG A 21 21.89 35.72 -29.21
N VAL A 22 21.27 36.22 -30.27
CA VAL A 22 19.83 36.10 -30.54
C VAL A 22 19.61 35.15 -31.67
N TYR A 23 18.83 34.11 -31.43
CA TYR A 23 18.44 33.11 -32.44
C TYR A 23 16.94 33.17 -32.67
N PRO A 24 16.46 33.08 -33.91
CA PRO A 24 15.05 33.00 -34.19
C PRO A 24 14.44 31.72 -33.59
N TYR A 25 13.26 31.86 -33.01
CA TYR A 25 12.49 30.75 -32.47
C TYR A 25 11.13 30.71 -33.14
N ASP A 26 10.92 29.70 -34.00
CA ASP A 26 9.75 29.58 -34.86
C ASP A 26 9.47 30.92 -35.64
N ASP A 27 8.20 31.18 -36.06
CA ASP A 27 7.88 32.28 -36.92
C ASP A 27 7.82 33.65 -36.18
N HIS A 28 7.73 33.66 -34.85
CA HIS A 28 7.34 34.87 -34.10
C HIS A 28 8.10 35.12 -32.77
N GLY A 29 9.11 34.34 -32.44
CA GLY A 29 9.84 34.51 -31.19
C GLY A 29 11.35 34.51 -31.34
N ALA A 30 12.09 34.68 -30.25
CA ALA A 30 13.53 34.57 -30.22
C ALA A 30 14.05 33.88 -28.96
N VAL A 31 15.20 33.24 -29.09
CA VAL A 31 15.96 32.67 -27.96
C VAL A 31 17.22 33.52 -27.78
N LEU A 32 17.36 34.11 -26.62
CA LEU A 32 18.61 34.73 -26.18
C LEU A 32 19.52 33.69 -25.59
N LYS A 33 20.73 33.58 -26.08
CA LYS A 33 21.78 32.75 -25.50
C LYS A 33 22.80 33.66 -24.84
N ASP A 34 22.99 33.50 -23.54
CA ASP A 34 24.07 34.13 -22.81
C ASP A 34 25.33 33.22 -22.85
N PRO A 35 26.40 33.62 -23.58
CA PRO A 35 27.58 32.81 -23.67
C PRO A 35 28.35 32.65 -22.36
N LEU A 36 28.23 33.60 -21.42
CA LEU A 36 28.96 33.58 -20.16
C LEU A 36 28.35 32.62 -19.14
N THR A 37 27.04 32.69 -18.95
CA THR A 37 26.33 31.83 -18.01
C THR A 37 25.86 30.53 -18.67
N GLY A 38 25.78 30.56 -20.00
CA GLY A 38 25.20 29.45 -20.76
C GLY A 38 23.70 29.32 -20.67
N ASN A 39 23.01 30.27 -20.09
CA ASN A 39 21.57 30.26 -19.98
C ASN A 39 20.88 30.64 -21.28
N TYR A 40 19.67 30.13 -21.47
CA TYR A 40 18.79 30.48 -22.56
C TYR A 40 17.58 31.19 -21.99
N LEU A 41 17.21 32.29 -22.61
CA LEU A 41 15.96 33.02 -22.33
C LEU A 41 15.10 33.03 -23.56
N LEU A 42 13.95 32.41 -23.48
CA LEU A 42 12.97 32.46 -24.57
C LEU A 42 12.15 33.73 -24.47
N LEU A 43 12.08 34.44 -25.56
CA LEU A 43 11.26 35.62 -25.74
C LEU A 43 10.09 35.28 -26.66
N VAL A 44 8.89 35.64 -26.20
CA VAL A 44 7.68 35.60 -27.04
C VAL A 44 7.72 36.79 -28.03
N GLU A 45 6.92 36.74 -29.07
CA GLU A 45 6.93 37.72 -30.17
C GLU A 45 6.91 39.19 -29.69
N HIS A 46 6.00 39.53 -28.79
CA HIS A 46 5.90 40.90 -28.24
C HIS A 46 7.11 41.28 -27.37
N GLU A 47 7.70 40.34 -26.64
CA GLU A 47 8.91 40.55 -25.84
C GLU A 47 10.15 40.72 -26.74
N PHE A 48 10.22 39.94 -27.83
CA PHE A 48 11.28 40.08 -28.81
C PHE A 48 11.20 41.40 -29.54
N THR A 49 9.98 41.84 -29.92
CA THR A 49 9.77 43.12 -30.55
C THR A 49 10.05 44.26 -29.55
N ALA A 50 9.65 44.11 -28.28
CA ALA A 50 10.02 45.05 -27.23
C ALA A 50 11.53 45.20 -27.11
N LEU A 51 12.28 44.07 -27.15
CA LEU A 51 13.75 44.09 -27.10
C LEU A 51 14.35 44.79 -28.35
N ARG A 52 13.80 44.56 -29.54
CA ARG A 52 14.27 45.21 -30.79
C ARG A 52 14.02 46.69 -30.79
N LEU A 53 12.91 47.15 -30.20
CA LEU A 53 12.53 48.57 -30.09
C LEU A 53 13.26 49.30 -28.96
N MET A 54 14.09 48.58 -28.16
CA MET A 54 14.81 49.15 -27.03
C MET A 54 16.02 49.95 -27.54
N GLU A 55 15.96 51.25 -27.44
CA GLU A 55 17.06 52.18 -27.75
C GLU A 55 17.66 52.73 -26.45
N THR A 56 18.91 53.14 -26.50
CA THR A 56 19.73 53.51 -25.34
C THR A 56 19.29 54.72 -24.52
N SER A 57 18.24 55.46 -24.93
CA SER A 57 17.79 56.67 -24.24
C SER A 57 16.29 56.84 -24.18
N LEU A 58 15.52 55.79 -24.41
CA LEU A 58 14.05 55.87 -24.41
C LEU A 58 13.49 55.89 -22.98
N LYS A 59 12.50 56.77 -22.76
CA LYS A 59 11.65 56.69 -21.57
C LYS A 59 10.72 55.49 -21.65
N LEU A 60 10.39 54.94 -20.50
CA LEU A 60 9.50 53.75 -20.41
C LEU A 60 8.14 53.99 -21.09
N SER A 61 7.61 55.21 -21.00
CA SER A 61 6.36 55.64 -21.66
C SER A 61 6.46 55.58 -23.17
N GLU A 62 7.53 56.14 -23.76
CA GLU A 62 7.76 56.14 -25.19
C GLU A 62 8.00 54.74 -25.75
N TRP A 63 8.72 53.92 -25.01
CA TRP A 63 8.94 52.54 -25.39
C TRP A 63 7.64 51.72 -25.38
N HIS A 64 6.79 51.92 -24.36
CA HIS A 64 5.47 51.32 -24.30
C HIS A 64 4.57 51.71 -25.47
N GLU A 65 4.55 53.02 -25.82
CA GLU A 65 3.77 53.51 -26.97
C GLU A 65 4.27 52.92 -28.31
N ARG A 66 5.59 52.81 -28.50
CA ARG A 66 6.17 52.17 -29.71
C ARG A 66 5.77 50.69 -29.79
N LEU A 67 5.78 50.00 -28.65
CA LEU A 67 5.37 48.59 -28.59
C LEU A 67 3.88 48.44 -28.94
N LEU A 68 3.00 49.30 -28.39
CA LEU A 68 1.57 49.27 -28.71
C LEU A 68 1.27 49.60 -30.18
N ARG A 69 2.08 50.46 -30.82
CA ARG A 69 1.98 50.71 -32.28
C ARG A 69 2.39 49.48 -33.10
N ALA A 70 3.40 48.76 -32.64
CA ALA A 70 3.85 47.52 -33.30
C ALA A 70 2.85 46.36 -33.09
N PHE A 71 2.15 46.34 -31.95
CA PHE A 71 1.17 45.30 -31.59
C PHE A 71 -0.14 45.93 -31.09
N PRO A 72 -1.00 46.41 -31.99
CA PRO A 72 -2.30 46.93 -31.64
C PRO A 72 -3.17 45.83 -31.02
N GLY A 73 -3.64 46.04 -29.80
CA GLY A 73 -4.50 45.07 -29.07
C GLY A 73 -3.77 44.02 -28.22
N SER A 74 -2.45 44.14 -28.03
CA SER A 74 -1.68 43.20 -27.20
C SER A 74 -2.02 43.26 -25.70
N GLY A 75 -2.68 44.31 -25.22
CA GLY A 75 -3.03 44.51 -23.81
C GLY A 75 -1.81 44.64 -22.87
N VAL A 76 -0.59 44.76 -23.41
CA VAL A 76 0.63 44.89 -22.63
C VAL A 76 0.62 46.19 -21.85
N THR A 77 0.75 46.09 -20.53
CA THR A 77 0.77 47.27 -19.64
C THR A 77 2.22 47.73 -19.40
N ARG A 78 2.36 48.99 -18.89
CA ARG A 78 3.67 49.51 -18.46
C ARG A 78 4.29 48.66 -17.37
N SER A 79 3.46 48.06 -16.50
CA SER A 79 3.90 47.13 -15.45
C SER A 79 4.50 45.84 -16.02
N ASP A 80 3.93 45.32 -17.11
CA ASP A 80 4.45 44.14 -17.79
C ASP A 80 5.81 44.40 -18.41
N LEU A 81 5.95 45.56 -19.04
CA LEU A 81 7.21 46.02 -19.64
C LEU A 81 8.29 46.21 -18.57
N LYS A 82 7.96 46.79 -17.42
CA LYS A 82 8.85 46.90 -16.25
C LYS A 82 9.26 45.55 -15.74
N SER A 83 8.32 44.61 -15.61
CA SER A 83 8.58 43.25 -15.18
C SER A 83 9.49 42.47 -16.14
N PHE A 84 9.31 42.71 -17.44
CA PHE A 84 10.17 42.17 -18.49
C PHE A 84 11.60 42.69 -18.37
N LEU A 85 11.81 44.01 -18.19
CA LEU A 85 13.13 44.62 -17.96
C LEU A 85 13.80 44.04 -16.71
N LEU A 86 13.09 43.93 -15.61
CA LEU A 86 13.60 43.33 -14.37
C LEU A 86 13.99 41.87 -14.57
N ARG A 87 13.26 41.14 -15.41
CA ARG A 87 13.61 39.76 -15.76
C ARG A 87 14.92 39.68 -16.55
N LEU A 88 15.06 40.51 -17.60
CA LEU A 88 16.29 40.62 -18.39
C LEU A 88 17.50 41.03 -17.53
N TYR A 89 17.29 42.00 -16.63
CA TYR A 89 18.33 42.46 -15.71
C TYR A 89 18.74 41.38 -14.72
N ARG A 90 17.81 40.65 -14.15
CA ARG A 90 18.11 39.52 -13.24
C ARG A 90 18.88 38.40 -13.94
N HIS A 91 18.67 38.23 -15.22
CA HIS A 91 19.43 37.28 -16.03
C HIS A 91 20.77 37.86 -16.52
N GLN A 92 21.14 39.10 -16.10
CA GLN A 92 22.38 39.79 -16.47
C GLN A 92 22.58 39.93 -17.99
N VAL A 93 21.49 39.97 -18.72
CA VAL A 93 21.46 40.10 -20.19
C VAL A 93 21.55 41.59 -20.62
N LEU A 94 21.16 42.50 -19.71
CA LEU A 94 21.21 43.94 -19.91
C LEU A 94 22.43 44.54 -19.22
N GLN A 95 23.06 45.49 -19.87
CA GLN A 95 24.14 46.35 -19.37
C GLN A 95 23.64 47.79 -19.24
N SER A 96 23.94 48.44 -18.13
CA SER A 96 23.68 49.85 -17.90
C SER A 96 24.95 50.63 -18.16
N ASP A 97 24.84 51.69 -18.95
CA ASP A 97 25.96 52.65 -19.22
C ASP A 97 26.09 53.72 -18.09
N ALA A 98 25.14 53.78 -17.15
CA ALA A 98 25.15 54.73 -16.05
C ALA A 98 25.95 54.16 -14.87
N THR A 99 27.15 54.69 -14.68
CA THR A 99 27.93 54.53 -13.44
C THR A 99 27.15 55.19 -12.28
N GLY A 100 26.46 54.39 -11.48
CA GLY A 100 25.83 54.85 -10.24
C GLY A 100 24.42 54.33 -9.92
N MET A 101 23.73 53.67 -10.79
CA MET A 101 22.43 53.07 -10.45
C MET A 101 22.61 51.63 -10.02
N THR A 102 22.91 51.39 -8.73
CA THR A 102 22.58 50.15 -8.10
C THR A 102 21.05 50.04 -7.98
N LEU A 103 20.41 49.35 -8.89
CA LEU A 103 19.05 48.85 -8.64
C LEU A 103 19.15 47.94 -7.41
N ASN A 104 19.00 48.55 -6.25
CA ASN A 104 18.90 47.79 -5.00
C ASN A 104 17.73 46.84 -5.07
N SER A 105 17.97 45.63 -5.53
CA SER A 105 17.02 44.52 -5.46
C SER A 105 17.05 43.89 -4.05
N ALA A 106 17.38 44.66 -3.03
CA ALA A 106 17.24 44.28 -1.65
C ALA A 106 15.83 44.59 -1.15
N SER A 107 14.81 43.91 -1.65
CA SER A 107 13.66 43.68 -0.79
C SER A 107 14.13 42.81 0.39
N PRO A 108 13.91 43.23 1.65
CA PRO A 108 14.20 42.38 2.78
C PRO A 108 13.38 41.10 2.61
N ARG A 109 14.07 40.00 2.29
CA ARG A 109 13.46 38.69 2.27
C ARG A 109 13.12 38.34 3.71
N SER A 110 11.90 38.60 4.11
CA SER A 110 11.33 37.99 5.29
C SER A 110 11.35 36.47 5.07
N TYR A 111 12.33 35.82 5.62
CA TYR A 111 12.43 34.37 5.63
C TYR A 111 11.43 33.85 6.65
N SER A 112 10.20 33.59 6.23
CA SER A 112 9.30 32.76 7.04
C SER A 112 9.84 31.33 7.07
N LEU A 113 9.77 30.69 8.23
CA LEU A 113 10.23 29.30 8.45
C LEU A 113 9.77 28.32 7.34
N PRO A 114 8.53 28.40 6.82
CA PRO A 114 8.09 27.57 5.71
C PRO A 114 8.82 27.82 4.38
N LEU A 115 9.30 29.05 4.13
CA LEU A 115 10.07 29.39 2.93
C LEU A 115 11.51 28.82 2.99
N VAL A 116 12.11 28.78 4.19
CA VAL A 116 13.40 28.14 4.41
C VAL A 116 13.29 26.65 4.22
N LEU A 117 12.26 26.02 4.78
CA LEU A 117 11.99 24.59 4.63
C LEU A 117 11.72 24.22 3.16
N GLN A 118 10.96 25.03 2.42
CA GLN A 118 10.75 24.85 0.97
C GLN A 118 12.03 24.95 0.17
N LYS A 119 12.96 25.84 0.54
CA LYS A 119 14.27 25.98 -0.12
C LYS A 119 15.17 24.79 0.21
N ILE A 120 15.24 24.38 1.47
CA ILE A 120 16.04 23.22 1.88
C ILE A 120 15.53 21.96 1.20
N LEU A 121 14.21 21.71 1.24
CA LEU A 121 13.59 20.60 0.52
C LEU A 121 13.84 20.70 -1.00
N GLY A 122 13.69 21.90 -1.59
CA GLY A 122 13.96 22.11 -3.02
C GLY A 122 15.41 21.84 -3.41
N ILE A 123 16.37 22.16 -2.54
CA ILE A 123 17.79 21.86 -2.73
C ILE A 123 18.02 20.34 -2.58
N CYS A 124 17.53 19.73 -1.51
CA CYS A 124 17.72 18.30 -1.24
C CYS A 124 17.10 17.40 -2.33
N PHE A 125 16.07 17.88 -3.02
CA PHE A 125 15.38 17.12 -4.08
C PHE A 125 15.88 17.40 -5.50
N ARG A 126 16.86 18.32 -5.72
CA ARG A 126 17.32 18.69 -7.06
C ARG A 126 18.79 19.11 -7.08
N ILE A 127 19.66 18.20 -6.66
CA ILE A 127 21.12 18.42 -6.71
C ILE A 127 21.64 17.88 -8.04
N ARG A 128 22.30 18.74 -8.84
CA ARG A 128 23.02 18.35 -10.06
C ARG A 128 24.50 18.21 -9.76
N ILE A 129 25.06 17.07 -10.08
CA ILE A 129 26.47 16.76 -9.95
C ILE A 129 27.01 16.51 -11.35
N PRO A 130 27.61 17.51 -12.02
CA PRO A 130 28.24 17.29 -13.33
C PRO A 130 29.50 16.43 -13.16
N ILE A 131 29.58 15.34 -13.92
CA ILE A 131 30.72 14.41 -13.85
C ILE A 131 31.63 14.56 -15.05
N ALA A 132 31.07 14.75 -16.22
CA ALA A 132 31.83 14.78 -17.45
C ALA A 132 31.36 15.87 -18.43
N ARG A 133 32.29 16.33 -19.23
CA ARG A 133 32.02 17.14 -20.43
C ARG A 133 32.14 16.21 -21.62
N PRO A 134 31.02 15.70 -22.17
CA PRO A 134 31.07 14.63 -23.19
C PRO A 134 31.59 15.09 -24.55
N ALA A 135 32.01 16.33 -24.72
CA ALA A 135 32.44 16.90 -25.99
C ALA A 135 33.51 16.06 -26.72
N GLN A 136 34.43 15.41 -25.99
CA GLN A 136 35.47 14.56 -26.55
C GLN A 136 34.95 13.21 -27.01
N LEU A 137 33.92 12.65 -26.35
CA LEU A 137 33.32 11.35 -26.65
C LEU A 137 32.12 11.47 -27.61
N ALA A 138 31.47 12.61 -27.65
CA ALA A 138 30.26 12.83 -28.43
C ALA A 138 30.50 12.73 -29.93
N GLU A 139 31.59 13.33 -30.44
CA GLU A 139 31.90 13.29 -31.87
C GLU A 139 32.24 11.88 -32.40
N PRO A 140 33.19 11.10 -31.81
CA PRO A 140 33.48 9.76 -32.27
C PRO A 140 32.29 8.82 -32.15
N LEU A 141 31.50 8.94 -31.05
CA LEU A 141 30.30 8.15 -30.82
C LEU A 141 29.22 8.45 -31.86
N THR A 142 28.99 9.75 -32.17
CA THR A 142 28.04 10.15 -33.22
C THR A 142 28.48 9.69 -34.60
N ARG A 143 29.79 9.72 -34.88
CA ARG A 143 30.33 9.21 -36.16
C ARG A 143 30.09 7.70 -36.31
N ALA A 144 30.30 6.93 -35.23
CA ALA A 144 30.04 5.49 -35.21
C ALA A 144 28.56 5.15 -35.37
N LEU A 145 27.65 5.94 -34.74
CA LEU A 145 26.21 5.70 -34.75
C LEU A 145 25.45 6.52 -35.81
N ARG A 146 26.16 7.19 -36.73
CA ARG A 146 25.52 8.03 -37.78
C ARG A 146 24.54 7.24 -38.65
N PHE A 147 24.78 5.96 -38.86
CA PHE A 147 23.91 5.09 -39.63
C PHE A 147 22.48 5.02 -39.04
N ALA A 148 22.31 5.21 -37.71
CA ALA A 148 21.00 5.16 -37.03
C ALA A 148 20.02 6.23 -37.55
N PHE A 149 20.54 7.32 -38.15
CA PHE A 149 19.71 8.38 -38.76
C PHE A 149 19.43 8.13 -40.25
N SER A 150 19.86 7.01 -40.78
CA SER A 150 19.56 6.67 -42.18
C SER A 150 18.12 6.17 -42.33
N PRO A 151 17.43 6.42 -43.46
CA PRO A 151 16.09 5.90 -43.72
C PRO A 151 15.98 4.38 -43.55
N ALA A 152 17.01 3.64 -43.96
CA ALA A 152 17.06 2.20 -43.82
C ALA A 152 17.06 1.76 -42.35
N ALA A 153 17.85 2.42 -41.50
CA ALA A 153 17.86 2.13 -40.07
C ALA A 153 16.48 2.45 -39.38
N VAL A 154 15.83 3.53 -39.79
CA VAL A 154 14.49 3.86 -39.32
C VAL A 154 13.48 2.78 -39.71
N VAL A 155 13.51 2.30 -40.94
CA VAL A 155 12.66 1.19 -41.39
C VAL A 155 12.96 -0.08 -40.61
N CYS A 156 14.24 -0.46 -40.47
CA CYS A 156 14.62 -1.63 -39.65
C CYS A 156 14.16 -1.50 -38.19
N TYR A 157 14.27 -0.31 -37.60
CA TYR A 157 13.80 -0.03 -36.26
C TYR A 157 12.27 -0.20 -36.15
N CYS A 158 11.50 0.34 -37.10
CA CYS A 158 10.03 0.18 -37.12
C CYS A 158 9.64 -1.30 -37.30
N LEU A 159 10.33 -2.03 -38.19
CA LEU A 159 10.10 -3.47 -38.38
C LEU A 159 10.40 -4.26 -37.10
N MET A 160 11.47 -3.92 -36.40
CA MET A 160 11.85 -4.54 -35.13
C MET A 160 10.76 -4.31 -34.05
N LEU A 161 10.22 -3.09 -33.93
CA LEU A 161 9.11 -2.79 -33.03
C LEU A 161 7.84 -3.55 -33.39
N LEU A 162 7.51 -3.62 -34.68
CA LEU A 162 6.35 -4.38 -35.16
C LEU A 162 6.51 -5.88 -34.89
N LEU A 163 7.70 -6.44 -35.12
CA LEU A 163 8.01 -7.84 -34.83
C LEU A 163 7.88 -8.14 -33.32
N ALA A 164 8.45 -7.29 -32.47
CA ALA A 164 8.32 -7.44 -31.03
C ALA A 164 6.85 -7.37 -30.57
N GLY A 165 6.07 -6.44 -31.13
CA GLY A 165 4.62 -6.35 -30.87
C GLY A 165 3.87 -7.60 -31.34
N ALA A 166 4.20 -8.14 -32.50
CA ALA A 166 3.62 -9.38 -33.03
C ALA A 166 3.95 -10.59 -32.12
N VAL A 167 5.20 -10.70 -31.65
CA VAL A 167 5.61 -11.74 -30.69
C VAL A 167 4.80 -11.68 -29.42
N ILE A 168 4.63 -10.47 -28.83
CA ILE A 168 3.79 -10.30 -27.63
C ILE A 168 2.34 -10.69 -27.92
N ALA A 169 1.78 -10.29 -29.06
CA ALA A 169 0.39 -10.60 -29.41
C ALA A 169 0.16 -12.11 -29.57
N VAL A 170 1.10 -12.82 -30.27
CA VAL A 170 1.00 -14.27 -30.50
C VAL A 170 1.28 -15.09 -29.24
N ARG A 171 2.17 -14.62 -28.38
CA ARG A 171 2.59 -15.30 -27.15
C ARG A 171 2.07 -14.58 -25.88
N PHE A 172 0.90 -14.00 -25.98
CA PHE A 172 0.36 -13.14 -24.89
C PHE A 172 0.22 -13.88 -23.56
N ASP A 173 -0.23 -15.14 -23.58
CA ASP A 173 -0.40 -15.94 -22.37
C ASP A 173 0.96 -16.28 -21.71
N ASP A 174 1.97 -16.61 -22.50
CA ASP A 174 3.33 -16.85 -22.02
C ASP A 174 3.92 -15.55 -21.46
N PHE A 175 3.76 -14.45 -22.19
CA PHE A 175 4.22 -13.13 -21.75
C PHE A 175 3.58 -12.73 -20.42
N ARG A 176 2.26 -12.88 -20.30
CA ARG A 176 1.51 -12.57 -19.06
C ARG A 176 1.95 -13.44 -17.90
N ARG A 177 2.20 -14.72 -18.12
CA ARG A 177 2.66 -15.68 -17.10
C ARG A 177 4.06 -15.33 -16.58
N ASP A 178 4.93 -14.85 -17.46
CA ASP A 178 6.32 -14.51 -17.14
C ASP A 178 6.46 -13.12 -16.48
N ILE A 179 5.40 -12.30 -16.42
CA ILE A 179 5.42 -11.02 -15.69
C ILE A 179 5.60 -11.32 -14.20
N PRO A 180 6.74 -10.92 -13.61
CA PRO A 180 6.99 -11.17 -12.19
C PRO A 180 6.09 -10.30 -11.31
N GLY A 181 5.64 -10.86 -10.19
CA GLY A 181 4.93 -10.08 -9.18
C GLY A 181 5.81 -8.97 -8.56
N LEU A 182 5.20 -7.91 -8.11
CA LEU A 182 5.93 -6.76 -7.52
C LEU A 182 6.86 -7.16 -6.36
N SER A 183 6.44 -8.10 -5.52
CA SER A 183 7.26 -8.63 -4.43
C SER A 183 8.53 -9.33 -4.92
N MET A 184 8.46 -9.99 -6.09
CA MET A 184 9.59 -10.67 -6.70
C MET A 184 10.54 -9.67 -7.38
N ILE A 185 10.01 -8.64 -8.04
CA ILE A 185 10.79 -7.57 -8.67
C ILE A 185 11.66 -6.86 -7.62
N PHE A 186 11.06 -6.49 -6.48
CA PHE A 186 11.74 -5.77 -5.38
C PHE A 186 12.36 -6.70 -4.33
N SER A 187 12.52 -8.00 -4.61
CA SER A 187 13.20 -8.91 -3.70
C SER A 187 14.69 -8.54 -3.55
N PRO A 188 15.30 -8.73 -2.37
CA PRO A 188 16.71 -8.42 -2.14
C PRO A 188 17.66 -9.12 -3.12
N ALA A 189 17.32 -10.33 -3.56
CA ALA A 189 18.11 -11.11 -4.53
C ALA A 189 18.06 -10.51 -5.94
N ASN A 190 16.93 -9.89 -6.35
CA ASN A 190 16.76 -9.31 -7.68
C ASN A 190 17.21 -7.84 -7.74
N LEU A 191 17.25 -7.14 -6.62
CA LEU A 191 17.55 -5.70 -6.57
C LEU A 191 18.89 -5.31 -7.21
N PRO A 192 20.02 -6.03 -7.02
CA PRO A 192 21.29 -5.72 -7.69
C PRO A 192 21.19 -5.80 -9.22
N TRP A 193 20.50 -6.82 -9.74
CA TRP A 193 20.29 -7.01 -11.17
C TRP A 193 19.38 -5.95 -11.77
N LEU A 194 18.31 -5.60 -11.06
CA LEU A 194 17.41 -4.52 -11.46
C LEU A 194 18.14 -3.18 -11.50
N LEU A 195 19.01 -2.90 -10.53
CA LEU A 195 19.82 -1.69 -10.47
C LEU A 195 20.85 -1.66 -11.63
N ALA A 196 21.54 -2.75 -11.89
CA ALA A 196 22.48 -2.86 -13.00
C ALA A 196 21.79 -2.63 -14.35
N MET A 197 20.61 -3.24 -14.56
CA MET A 197 19.80 -3.05 -15.75
C MET A 197 19.31 -1.60 -15.86
N PHE A 198 18.87 -0.99 -14.76
CA PHE A 198 18.46 0.41 -14.72
C PHE A 198 19.59 1.34 -15.14
N VAL A 199 20.80 1.16 -14.59
CA VAL A 199 21.97 1.96 -14.97
C VAL A 199 22.30 1.78 -16.45
N LEU A 200 22.30 0.55 -16.96
CA LEU A 200 22.57 0.26 -18.38
C LEU A 200 21.55 0.97 -19.29
N VAL A 201 20.26 0.81 -19.02
CA VAL A 201 19.19 1.43 -19.80
C VAL A 201 19.31 2.95 -19.77
N LYS A 202 19.59 3.55 -18.60
CA LYS A 202 19.73 5.01 -18.48
C LYS A 202 20.99 5.55 -19.14
N VAL A 203 22.10 4.85 -19.09
CA VAL A 203 23.31 5.24 -19.84
C VAL A 203 23.04 5.24 -21.35
N LEU A 204 22.37 4.21 -21.86
CA LEU A 204 22.03 4.13 -23.29
C LEU A 204 21.00 5.21 -23.68
N HIS A 205 20.03 5.50 -22.83
CA HIS A 205 19.05 6.58 -23.00
C HIS A 205 19.75 7.95 -23.13
N GLU A 206 20.64 8.30 -22.20
CA GLU A 206 21.41 9.56 -22.24
C GLU A 206 22.35 9.62 -23.45
N THR A 207 22.91 8.47 -23.84
CA THR A 207 23.71 8.33 -25.06
C THR A 207 22.89 8.69 -26.29
N GLY A 208 21.63 8.29 -26.35
CA GLY A 208 20.71 8.67 -27.43
C GLY A 208 20.59 10.19 -27.58
N HIS A 209 20.42 10.93 -26.49
CA HIS A 209 20.37 12.39 -26.48
C HIS A 209 21.70 13.02 -26.94
N ILE A 210 22.84 12.50 -26.48
CA ILE A 210 24.16 12.98 -26.88
C ILE A 210 24.35 12.82 -28.39
N VAL A 211 24.06 11.64 -28.93
CA VAL A 211 24.23 11.34 -30.35
C VAL A 211 23.30 12.18 -31.22
N ALA A 212 22.02 12.29 -30.85
CA ALA A 212 21.07 13.09 -31.59
C ALA A 212 21.43 14.60 -31.58
N CYS A 213 21.80 15.14 -30.42
CA CYS A 213 22.17 16.54 -30.23
C CYS A 213 23.40 16.88 -31.12
N THR A 214 24.44 16.03 -31.07
CA THR A 214 25.69 16.23 -31.83
C THR A 214 25.46 16.01 -33.34
N HIS A 215 24.60 15.05 -33.72
CA HIS A 215 24.26 14.81 -35.13
C HIS A 215 23.64 16.05 -35.80
N PHE A 216 22.78 16.79 -35.12
CA PHE A 216 22.17 18.02 -35.61
C PHE A 216 23.04 19.28 -35.39
N GLY A 217 24.29 19.12 -34.93
CA GLY A 217 25.24 20.22 -34.80
C GLY A 217 25.12 21.06 -33.52
N ALA A 218 24.30 20.66 -32.56
CA ALA A 218 24.26 21.30 -31.25
C ALA A 218 25.28 20.68 -30.29
N ARG A 219 25.74 21.45 -29.32
CA ARG A 219 26.73 21.00 -28.35
C ARG A 219 26.10 20.45 -27.08
N VAL A 220 26.59 19.32 -26.61
CA VAL A 220 26.27 18.80 -25.29
C VAL A 220 27.24 19.45 -24.29
N ARG A 221 26.69 20.13 -23.25
CA ARG A 221 27.48 20.91 -22.30
C ARG A 221 28.11 20.06 -21.22
N ASP A 222 27.25 19.36 -20.51
CA ASP A 222 27.60 18.53 -19.36
C ASP A 222 26.65 17.34 -19.26
N CYS A 223 27.13 16.28 -18.68
CA CYS A 223 26.36 15.13 -18.26
C CYS A 223 26.80 14.72 -16.85
N GLY A 224 25.90 14.09 -16.12
CA GLY A 224 26.17 13.71 -14.74
C GLY A 224 24.99 13.08 -14.04
N PHE A 225 25.00 13.16 -12.71
CA PHE A 225 23.89 12.73 -11.89
C PHE A 225 23.01 13.90 -11.43
N LEU A 226 21.74 13.69 -11.51
CA LEU A 226 20.72 14.52 -10.89
C LEU A 226 20.09 13.72 -9.75
N LEU A 227 20.21 14.20 -8.52
CA LEU A 227 19.49 13.62 -7.40
C LEU A 227 18.05 14.13 -7.45
N LEU A 228 17.13 13.23 -7.80
CA LEU A 228 15.70 13.51 -7.85
C LEU A 228 14.98 12.62 -6.83
N PHE A 229 14.35 13.20 -5.81
CA PHE A 229 13.72 12.45 -4.72
C PHE A 229 14.64 11.38 -4.10
N PHE A 230 15.89 11.77 -3.80
CA PHE A 230 16.95 10.88 -3.30
C PHE A 230 17.34 9.73 -4.24
N THR A 231 16.79 9.70 -5.46
CA THR A 231 17.16 8.73 -6.48
C THR A 231 18.17 9.36 -7.42
N PRO A 232 19.37 8.79 -7.58
CA PRO A 232 20.33 9.27 -8.56
C PRO A 232 19.86 8.92 -9.96
N VAL A 233 19.58 9.93 -10.78
CA VAL A 233 19.19 9.80 -12.19
C VAL A 233 20.28 10.42 -13.04
N LEU A 234 20.63 9.76 -14.12
CA LEU A 234 21.54 10.33 -15.13
C LEU A 234 20.85 11.49 -15.85
N TYR A 235 21.61 12.49 -16.24
CA TYR A 235 21.12 13.58 -17.07
C TYR A 235 22.14 14.03 -18.11
N THR A 236 21.65 14.48 -19.27
CA THR A 236 22.43 15.11 -20.32
C THR A 236 21.88 16.51 -20.58
N ASN A 237 22.76 17.50 -20.57
CA ASN A 237 22.38 18.89 -20.81
C ASN A 237 22.43 19.21 -22.31
N VAL A 238 21.28 19.03 -22.96
CA VAL A 238 21.07 19.32 -24.39
C VAL A 238 20.46 20.72 -24.62
N SER A 239 20.66 21.66 -23.70
CA SER A 239 20.08 23.01 -23.81
C SER A 239 20.45 23.75 -25.07
N ASP A 240 21.58 23.44 -25.73
CA ASP A 240 21.96 24.02 -27.00
C ASP A 240 21.00 23.62 -28.16
N SER A 241 20.16 22.61 -27.96
CA SER A 241 19.09 22.26 -28.94
C SER A 241 18.08 23.39 -29.20
N TRP A 242 17.94 24.33 -28.24
CA TRP A 242 17.04 25.47 -28.39
C TRP A 242 17.35 26.38 -29.61
N ILE A 243 18.59 26.34 -30.13
CA ILE A 243 18.99 27.08 -31.33
C ILE A 243 18.61 26.37 -32.62
N LEU A 244 18.17 25.10 -32.55
CA LEU A 244 17.85 24.28 -33.71
C LEU A 244 16.38 24.41 -34.14
N PRO A 245 16.07 24.10 -35.42
CA PRO A 245 14.69 24.05 -35.88
C PRO A 245 13.85 23.04 -35.06
N ARG A 246 12.58 23.31 -34.91
CA ARG A 246 11.62 22.56 -34.11
C ARG A 246 11.66 21.04 -34.34
N ARG A 247 11.69 20.58 -35.60
CA ARG A 247 11.72 19.16 -35.94
C ARG A 247 12.95 18.47 -35.34
N GLN A 248 14.12 19.11 -35.41
CA GLN A 248 15.36 18.59 -34.85
C GLN A 248 15.32 18.56 -33.32
N ARG A 249 14.76 19.60 -32.67
CA ARG A 249 14.55 19.61 -31.21
C ARG A 249 13.68 18.45 -30.76
N MET A 250 12.56 18.21 -31.46
CA MET A 250 11.65 17.10 -31.16
C MET A 250 12.36 15.74 -31.25
N ILE A 251 13.21 15.52 -32.28
CA ILE A 251 13.98 14.28 -32.41
C ILE A 251 14.98 14.15 -31.28
N ILE A 252 15.69 15.23 -30.91
CA ILE A 252 16.63 15.21 -29.78
C ILE A 252 15.91 14.87 -28.48
N SER A 253 14.76 15.50 -28.23
CA SER A 253 13.95 15.20 -27.03
C SER A 253 13.37 13.77 -27.04
N ALA A 254 13.01 13.24 -28.20
CA ALA A 254 12.50 11.88 -28.32
C ALA A 254 13.60 10.79 -28.31
N ALA A 255 14.88 11.17 -28.49
CA ALA A 255 15.97 10.21 -28.67
C ALA A 255 16.09 9.19 -27.53
N GLY A 256 15.96 9.62 -26.29
CA GLY A 256 15.94 8.73 -25.13
C GLY A 256 14.79 7.72 -25.15
N ILE A 257 13.58 8.20 -25.49
CA ILE A 257 12.37 7.35 -25.63
C ILE A 257 12.57 6.32 -26.74
N ILE A 258 13.13 6.74 -27.89
CA ILE A 258 13.42 5.87 -29.04
C ILE A 258 14.40 4.77 -28.62
N VAL A 259 15.45 5.11 -27.89
CA VAL A 259 16.42 4.12 -27.39
C VAL A 259 15.76 3.15 -26.41
N GLU A 260 14.98 3.60 -25.44
CA GLU A 260 14.30 2.72 -24.48
C GLU A 260 13.31 1.76 -25.17
N LEU A 261 12.52 2.25 -26.15
CA LEU A 261 11.62 1.39 -26.91
C LEU A 261 12.37 0.37 -27.77
N GLY A 262 13.49 0.78 -28.37
CA GLY A 262 14.37 -0.13 -29.11
C GLY A 262 14.94 -1.22 -28.21
N LEU A 263 15.41 -0.87 -27.02
CA LEU A 263 15.90 -1.84 -26.03
C LEU A 263 14.79 -2.79 -25.57
N ALA A 264 13.58 -2.27 -25.31
CA ALA A 264 12.44 -3.11 -24.98
C ALA A 264 12.13 -4.14 -26.07
N ALA A 265 12.19 -3.72 -27.34
CA ALA A 265 12.00 -4.63 -28.47
C ALA A 265 13.12 -5.68 -28.57
N VAL A 266 14.37 -5.30 -28.39
CA VAL A 266 15.52 -6.24 -28.38
C VAL A 266 15.34 -7.24 -27.22
N PHE A 267 15.05 -6.78 -26.01
CA PHE A 267 14.80 -7.67 -24.87
C PHE A 267 13.61 -8.60 -25.11
N CYS A 268 12.55 -8.12 -25.77
CA CYS A 268 11.39 -8.93 -26.14
C CYS A 268 11.75 -10.05 -27.13
N LEU A 269 12.53 -9.74 -28.17
CA LEU A 269 12.96 -10.72 -29.14
C LEU A 269 13.92 -11.75 -28.52
N LEU A 270 14.82 -11.32 -27.65
CA LEU A 270 15.69 -12.21 -26.89
C LEU A 270 14.90 -13.07 -25.90
N TRP A 271 13.88 -12.50 -25.23
CA TRP A 271 12.96 -13.25 -24.36
C TRP A 271 12.24 -14.35 -25.13
N TRP A 272 11.80 -14.07 -26.35
CA TRP A 272 11.11 -15.04 -27.19
C TRP A 272 11.96 -16.26 -27.51
N VAL A 273 13.24 -16.10 -27.79
CA VAL A 273 14.17 -17.21 -28.17
C VAL A 273 14.83 -17.86 -26.95
N SER A 274 14.70 -17.25 -25.74
CA SER A 274 15.33 -17.74 -24.53
C SER A 274 14.57 -18.92 -23.93
N ALA A 275 15.30 -19.92 -23.45
CA ALA A 275 14.73 -21.00 -22.63
C ALA A 275 14.29 -20.48 -21.26
N ASN A 276 13.39 -21.24 -20.61
CA ASN A 276 12.94 -20.90 -19.26
C ASN A 276 14.13 -20.90 -18.29
N GLY A 277 14.25 -19.84 -17.48
CA GLY A 277 15.34 -19.70 -16.52
C GLY A 277 15.67 -18.25 -16.17
N SER A 278 16.79 -18.06 -15.50
CA SER A 278 17.22 -16.74 -14.99
C SER A 278 17.41 -15.69 -16.10
N VAL A 279 17.90 -16.10 -17.27
CA VAL A 279 18.10 -15.16 -18.41
C VAL A 279 16.75 -14.63 -18.89
N ARG A 280 15.76 -15.49 -19.06
CA ARG A 280 14.41 -15.11 -19.47
C ARG A 280 13.77 -14.16 -18.47
N TYR A 281 13.96 -14.40 -17.18
CA TYR A 281 13.52 -13.53 -16.11
C TYR A 281 14.20 -12.15 -16.14
N LEU A 282 15.52 -12.09 -16.36
CA LEU A 282 16.24 -10.81 -16.48
C LEU A 282 15.79 -10.01 -17.70
N LEU A 283 15.56 -10.66 -18.84
CA LEU A 283 15.04 -10.02 -20.04
C LEU A 283 13.64 -9.45 -19.80
N MET A 284 12.76 -10.16 -19.08
CA MET A 284 11.44 -9.67 -18.69
C MET A 284 11.56 -8.43 -17.79
N ASN A 285 12.47 -8.43 -16.81
CA ASN A 285 12.76 -7.24 -15.99
C ASN A 285 13.22 -6.07 -16.87
N GLY A 286 14.03 -6.30 -17.89
CA GLY A 286 14.47 -5.29 -18.85
C GLY A 286 13.31 -4.72 -19.67
N ILE A 287 12.42 -5.57 -20.19
CA ILE A 287 11.20 -5.15 -20.91
C ILE A 287 10.35 -4.26 -20.02
N LEU A 288 10.04 -4.72 -18.77
CA LEU A 288 9.22 -3.98 -17.83
C LEU A 288 9.87 -2.65 -17.46
N LEU A 289 11.18 -2.64 -17.21
CA LEU A 289 11.91 -1.43 -16.85
C LEU A 289 11.84 -0.38 -17.98
N CYS A 290 12.12 -0.77 -19.22
CA CYS A 290 12.06 0.13 -20.36
C CYS A 290 10.63 0.64 -20.60
N THR A 291 9.63 -0.25 -20.61
CA THR A 291 8.25 0.13 -20.91
C THR A 291 7.64 0.99 -19.79
N VAL A 292 7.84 0.62 -18.52
CA VAL A 292 7.33 1.37 -17.36
C VAL A 292 8.03 2.73 -17.28
N SER A 293 9.37 2.78 -17.44
CA SER A 293 10.13 4.02 -17.44
C SER A 293 9.65 4.98 -18.54
N THR A 294 9.47 4.47 -19.75
CA THR A 294 8.99 5.27 -20.88
C THR A 294 7.54 5.71 -20.68
N LEU A 295 6.63 4.81 -20.30
CA LEU A 295 5.21 5.11 -20.20
C LEU A 295 4.89 6.07 -19.03
N LEU A 296 5.46 5.84 -17.85
CA LEU A 296 5.15 6.63 -16.65
C LEU A 296 5.98 7.91 -16.55
N PHE A 297 7.21 7.92 -17.06
CA PHE A 297 8.12 9.05 -16.87
C PHE A 297 8.54 9.71 -18.18
N ASN A 298 9.44 9.08 -18.94
CA ASN A 298 10.13 9.75 -20.04
C ASN A 298 9.20 10.10 -21.20
N GLY A 299 8.30 9.20 -21.58
CA GLY A 299 7.34 9.43 -22.67
C GLY A 299 6.07 10.17 -22.22
N ASN A 300 5.86 10.32 -20.92
CA ASN A 300 4.68 10.98 -20.41
C ASN A 300 4.78 12.50 -20.54
N PRO A 301 3.88 13.15 -21.30
CA PRO A 301 3.93 14.59 -21.50
C PRO A 301 3.54 15.43 -20.27
N LEU A 302 2.93 14.80 -19.25
CA LEU A 302 2.44 15.50 -18.03
C LEU A 302 3.55 15.77 -17.01
N LEU A 303 4.73 15.19 -17.19
CA LEU A 303 5.94 15.46 -16.40
C LEU A 303 6.97 16.20 -17.25
N LYS A 304 7.82 17.02 -16.63
CA LYS A 304 8.92 17.72 -17.33
C LYS A 304 10.09 16.77 -17.66
N PHE A 305 9.80 15.71 -18.43
CA PHE A 305 10.75 14.80 -19.05
C PHE A 305 10.64 14.92 -20.57
N ASP A 306 11.24 14.02 -21.30
CA ASP A 306 11.36 14.08 -22.75
C ASP A 306 10.04 14.23 -23.49
N GLY A 307 9.02 13.46 -23.09
CA GLY A 307 7.68 13.53 -23.67
C GLY A 307 7.03 14.91 -23.55
N TYR A 308 7.29 15.63 -22.46
CA TYR A 308 6.84 17.00 -22.30
C TYR A 308 7.47 17.95 -23.32
N PHE A 309 8.79 17.85 -23.52
CA PHE A 309 9.47 18.72 -24.48
C PHE A 309 9.02 18.44 -25.91
N VAL A 310 8.80 17.16 -26.26
CA VAL A 310 8.21 16.78 -27.54
C VAL A 310 6.81 17.39 -27.70
N LEU A 311 5.94 17.28 -26.69
CA LEU A 311 4.58 17.85 -26.75
C LEU A 311 4.61 19.37 -26.79
N ALA A 312 5.44 20.05 -25.98
CA ALA A 312 5.56 21.50 -25.96
C ALA A 312 5.98 22.06 -27.32
N ASP A 313 6.96 21.41 -27.96
CA ASP A 313 7.38 21.73 -29.32
C ASP A 313 6.29 21.38 -30.36
N LEU A 314 5.57 20.26 -30.21
CA LEU A 314 4.46 19.88 -31.07
C LEU A 314 3.31 20.89 -31.03
N MET A 315 2.97 21.38 -29.85
CA MET A 315 1.92 22.37 -29.63
C MET A 315 2.38 23.79 -29.94
N ARG A 316 3.65 24.03 -30.22
CA ARG A 316 4.27 25.36 -30.35
C ARG A 316 4.04 26.26 -29.11
N ARG A 317 4.08 25.65 -27.90
CA ARG A 317 3.80 26.34 -26.65
C ARG A 317 5.00 26.21 -25.70
N PRO A 318 5.94 27.12 -25.78
CA PRO A 318 7.05 27.19 -24.84
C PRO A 318 6.49 27.43 -23.43
N ASN A 319 7.11 26.81 -22.41
CA ASN A 319 6.66 26.91 -21.01
C ASN A 319 5.23 26.40 -20.75
N LEU A 320 4.72 25.49 -21.59
CA LEU A 320 3.40 24.87 -21.48
C LEU A 320 3.03 24.50 -20.03
N TYR A 321 3.95 23.83 -19.32
CA TYR A 321 3.73 23.38 -17.95
C TYR A 321 3.49 24.51 -16.94
N GLN A 322 4.31 25.59 -16.99
CA GLN A 322 4.16 26.72 -16.05
C GLN A 322 2.88 27.50 -16.32
N GLN A 323 2.64 27.82 -17.59
CA GLN A 323 1.43 28.56 -18.00
C GLN A 323 0.16 27.79 -17.68
N SER A 324 0.17 26.45 -17.91
CA SER A 324 -0.96 25.61 -17.57
C SER A 324 -1.24 25.54 -16.07
N LEU A 325 -0.21 25.48 -15.23
CA LEU A 325 -0.42 25.52 -13.78
C LEU A 325 -0.96 26.87 -13.32
N ILE A 326 -0.45 27.98 -13.85
CA ILE A 326 -0.94 29.33 -13.52
C ILE A 326 -2.40 29.47 -13.94
N GLU A 327 -2.74 29.07 -15.17
CA GLU A 327 -4.10 29.11 -15.68
C GLU A 327 -5.06 28.24 -14.84
N THR A 328 -4.62 27.06 -14.47
CA THR A 328 -5.39 26.16 -13.59
C THR A 328 -5.57 26.76 -12.20
N GLN A 329 -4.54 27.35 -11.62
CA GLN A 329 -4.62 28.04 -10.33
C GLN A 329 -5.58 29.23 -10.38
N ASN A 330 -5.49 30.06 -11.43
CA ASN A 330 -6.39 31.17 -11.63
C ASN A 330 -7.84 30.72 -11.81
N PHE A 331 -8.07 29.66 -12.62
CA PHE A 331 -9.40 29.10 -12.81
C PHE A 331 -10.03 28.66 -11.47
N PHE A 332 -9.31 27.85 -10.68
CA PHE A 332 -9.82 27.42 -9.39
C PHE A 332 -9.97 28.56 -8.38
N ALA A 333 -9.05 29.52 -8.38
CA ALA A 333 -9.15 30.70 -7.52
C ALA A 333 -10.42 31.51 -7.85
N THR A 334 -10.67 31.80 -9.13
CA THR A 334 -11.85 32.54 -9.59
C THR A 334 -13.13 31.73 -9.37
N ALA A 335 -13.15 30.45 -9.66
CA ALA A 335 -14.29 29.56 -9.41
C ALA A 335 -14.68 29.52 -7.93
N TRP A 336 -13.68 29.52 -7.04
CA TRP A 336 -13.90 29.49 -5.61
C TRP A 336 -14.33 30.86 -5.04
N SER A 337 -13.72 31.96 -5.49
CA SER A 337 -14.02 33.29 -4.97
C SER A 337 -15.26 33.91 -5.61
N GLU A 338 -15.46 33.74 -6.92
CA GLU A 338 -16.53 34.36 -7.68
C GLU A 338 -17.61 33.36 -8.10
N SER A 339 -17.41 32.72 -9.24
CA SER A 339 -18.30 31.68 -9.78
C SER A 339 -17.60 30.83 -10.84
N ILE A 340 -18.09 29.61 -11.08
CA ILE A 340 -17.60 28.75 -12.16
C ILE A 340 -17.79 29.42 -13.53
N ARG A 341 -18.90 30.17 -13.73
CA ARG A 341 -19.19 30.87 -14.98
C ARG A 341 -18.12 31.93 -15.27
N ASN A 342 -17.76 32.73 -14.28
CA ASN A 342 -16.71 33.73 -14.40
C ASN A 342 -15.34 33.12 -14.62
N ALA A 343 -15.06 32.00 -13.91
CA ALA A 343 -13.83 31.27 -14.12
C ALA A 343 -13.69 30.75 -15.56
N ILE A 344 -14.75 30.19 -16.14
CA ILE A 344 -14.76 29.71 -17.52
C ILE A 344 -14.54 30.85 -18.50
N SER A 345 -15.18 32.04 -18.28
CA SER A 345 -15.01 33.18 -19.14
C SER A 345 -13.64 33.87 -19.03
N ALA A 346 -12.96 33.70 -17.89
CA ALA A 346 -11.61 34.22 -17.65
C ALA A 346 -10.49 33.34 -18.24
N VAL A 347 -10.80 32.14 -18.70
CA VAL A 347 -9.79 31.23 -19.29
C VAL A 347 -9.27 31.78 -20.60
N THR A 348 -8.00 32.09 -20.65
CA THR A 348 -7.32 32.63 -21.84
C THR A 348 -7.20 31.59 -22.96
N ASP A 349 -6.74 30.39 -22.62
CA ASP A 349 -6.64 29.26 -23.56
C ASP A 349 -7.03 27.95 -22.85
N ARG A 350 -8.09 27.31 -23.33
CA ARG A 350 -8.63 26.06 -22.80
C ARG A 350 -7.60 24.93 -22.82
N ARG A 351 -6.64 24.94 -23.74
CA ARG A 351 -5.57 23.91 -23.82
C ARG A 351 -4.67 23.97 -22.62
N TYR A 352 -4.33 25.16 -22.12
CA TYR A 352 -3.54 25.27 -20.87
C TYR A 352 -4.31 24.78 -19.67
N LEU A 353 -5.59 25.08 -19.56
CA LEU A 353 -6.43 24.61 -18.45
C LEU A 353 -6.53 23.06 -18.46
N ILE A 354 -6.86 22.47 -19.62
CA ILE A 354 -6.98 21.01 -19.76
C ILE A 354 -5.65 20.34 -19.37
N PHE A 355 -4.55 20.83 -19.94
CA PHE A 355 -3.23 20.26 -19.64
C PHE A 355 -2.88 20.41 -18.15
N GLY A 356 -3.14 21.55 -17.53
CA GLY A 356 -2.85 21.79 -16.12
C GLY A 356 -3.70 20.93 -15.18
N VAL A 357 -4.98 20.70 -15.50
CA VAL A 357 -5.85 19.77 -14.76
C VAL A 357 -5.32 18.34 -14.88
N LEU A 358 -4.95 17.89 -16.08
CA LEU A 358 -4.36 16.56 -16.29
C LEU A 358 -3.06 16.40 -15.51
N VAL A 359 -2.19 17.43 -15.46
CA VAL A 359 -0.97 17.44 -14.65
C VAL A 359 -1.31 17.27 -13.17
N CYS A 360 -2.33 17.96 -12.65
CA CYS A 360 -2.74 17.82 -11.24
C CYS A 360 -3.25 16.41 -10.94
N ILE A 361 -4.12 15.86 -11.79
CA ILE A 361 -4.63 14.48 -11.64
C ILE A 361 -3.46 13.48 -11.66
N TYR A 362 -2.58 13.61 -12.64
CA TYR A 362 -1.43 12.69 -12.77
C TYR A 362 -0.50 12.76 -11.57
N ARG A 363 -0.27 13.94 -11.00
CA ARG A 363 0.50 14.09 -9.77
C ARG A 363 -0.11 13.35 -8.59
N VAL A 364 -1.44 13.43 -8.44
CA VAL A 364 -2.14 12.67 -7.37
C VAL A 364 -1.98 11.18 -7.57
N LEU A 365 -2.14 10.68 -8.79
CA LEU A 365 -1.94 9.26 -9.12
C LEU A 365 -0.50 8.81 -8.83
N LEU A 366 0.49 9.62 -9.20
CA LEU A 366 1.89 9.36 -8.87
C LEU A 366 2.14 9.32 -7.35
N CYS A 367 1.56 10.27 -6.59
CA CYS A 367 1.68 10.27 -5.13
C CYS A 367 1.17 8.96 -4.53
N ILE A 368 -0.01 8.50 -4.97
CA ILE A 368 -0.61 7.24 -4.53
C ILE A 368 0.31 6.07 -4.90
N GLY A 369 0.79 6.03 -6.15
CA GLY A 369 1.69 4.99 -6.64
C GLY A 369 3.01 4.93 -5.85
N PHE A 370 3.68 6.06 -5.66
CA PHE A 370 4.92 6.13 -4.89
C PHE A 370 4.73 5.74 -3.43
N CYS A 371 3.66 6.20 -2.78
CA CYS A 371 3.36 5.80 -1.41
C CYS A 371 3.13 4.29 -1.30
N SER A 372 2.45 3.69 -2.29
CA SER A 372 2.19 2.25 -2.30
C SER A 372 3.48 1.43 -2.50
N VAL A 373 4.30 1.82 -3.49
CA VAL A 373 5.58 1.14 -3.79
C VAL A 373 6.57 1.31 -2.63
N ALA A 374 6.67 2.51 -2.06
CA ALA A 374 7.53 2.76 -0.90
C ALA A 374 7.12 1.89 0.29
N GLY A 375 5.82 1.77 0.56
CA GLY A 375 5.32 0.91 1.62
C GLY A 375 5.66 -0.57 1.39
N MET A 376 5.52 -1.07 0.16
CA MET A 376 5.91 -2.45 -0.17
C MET A 376 7.42 -2.67 -0.02
N ALA A 377 8.24 -1.73 -0.49
CA ALA A 377 9.70 -1.83 -0.40
C ALA A 377 10.20 -1.81 1.05
N VAL A 378 9.69 -0.90 1.87
CA VAL A 378 10.04 -0.80 3.30
C VAL A 378 9.61 -2.05 4.06
N SER A 379 8.45 -2.58 3.74
CA SER A 379 7.93 -3.83 4.32
C SER A 379 8.78 -5.03 3.93
N GLY A 380 9.16 -5.12 2.66
CA GLY A 380 10.02 -6.19 2.15
C GLY A 380 11.45 -6.16 2.72
N ALA A 381 11.94 -4.97 3.09
CA ALA A 381 13.24 -4.79 3.73
C ALA A 381 13.24 -5.06 5.25
N GLY A 382 12.12 -5.48 5.84
CA GLY A 382 12.00 -5.70 7.29
C GLY A 382 11.95 -4.42 8.13
N LEU A 383 11.85 -3.24 7.48
CA LEU A 383 11.80 -1.93 8.13
C LEU A 383 10.35 -1.46 8.37
N GLY A 384 9.48 -2.38 8.79
CA GLY A 384 8.06 -2.11 9.01
C GLY A 384 7.76 -0.82 9.80
N PRO A 385 8.49 -0.51 10.87
CA PRO A 385 8.30 0.74 11.62
C PRO A 385 8.51 2.03 10.82
N MET A 386 9.32 2.00 9.76
CA MET A 386 9.62 3.16 8.91
C MET A 386 8.61 3.41 7.79
N ASP A 387 7.67 2.50 7.56
CA ASP A 387 6.68 2.58 6.46
C ASP A 387 5.84 3.86 6.56
N LEU A 388 5.26 4.14 7.72
CA LEU A 388 4.41 5.32 7.92
C LEU A 388 5.16 6.65 7.83
N PRO A 389 6.31 6.88 8.52
CA PRO A 389 7.08 8.10 8.37
C PRO A 389 7.46 8.37 6.91
N ILE A 390 7.88 7.35 6.17
CA ILE A 390 8.26 7.50 4.76
C ILE A 390 7.06 7.87 3.90
N ARG A 391 5.91 7.23 4.07
CA ARG A 391 4.67 7.57 3.35
C ARG A 391 4.19 8.98 3.69
N LEU A 392 4.19 9.37 4.95
CA LEU A 392 3.79 10.72 5.36
C LEU A 392 4.76 11.78 4.83
N LEU A 393 6.06 11.51 4.82
CA LEU A 393 7.06 12.39 4.23
C LEU A 393 6.81 12.56 2.72
N LEU A 394 6.63 11.46 1.99
CA LEU A 394 6.34 11.49 0.56
C LEU A 394 5.03 12.23 0.28
N LEU A 395 3.96 11.94 1.02
CA LEU A 395 2.67 12.59 0.88
C LEU A 395 2.78 14.09 1.17
N SER A 396 3.51 14.49 2.21
CA SER A 396 3.70 15.91 2.55
C SER A 396 4.44 16.67 1.45
N VAL A 397 5.50 16.10 0.91
CA VAL A 397 6.30 16.73 -0.15
C VAL A 397 5.53 16.81 -1.47
N LEU A 398 4.86 15.72 -1.84
CA LEU A 398 4.21 15.61 -3.16
C LEU A 398 2.83 16.27 -3.22
N ALA A 399 2.07 16.26 -2.13
CA ALA A 399 0.69 16.78 -2.09
C ALA A 399 0.58 18.16 -1.44
N VAL A 400 1.22 18.38 -0.29
CA VAL A 400 1.08 19.64 0.48
C VAL A 400 1.69 20.83 -0.28
N MET A 401 2.85 20.64 -0.90
CA MET A 401 3.53 21.73 -1.64
C MET A 401 2.70 22.32 -2.80
N PRO A 402 2.08 21.52 -3.70
CA PRO A 402 1.16 22.08 -4.70
C PRO A 402 -0.11 22.69 -4.09
N LEU A 403 -0.69 22.08 -3.04
CA LEU A 403 -1.89 22.61 -2.38
C LEU A 403 -1.66 24.00 -1.76
N THR A 404 -0.49 24.22 -1.14
CA THR A 404 -0.13 25.53 -0.59
C THR A 404 -0.02 26.59 -1.70
N GLY A 405 0.50 26.21 -2.87
CA GLY A 405 0.54 27.09 -4.04
C GLY A 405 -0.87 27.52 -4.51
N PHE A 406 -1.81 26.60 -4.60
CA PHE A 406 -3.21 26.89 -4.93
C PHE A 406 -3.87 27.79 -3.87
N ALA A 407 -3.68 27.47 -2.58
CA ALA A 407 -4.24 28.28 -1.49
C ALA A 407 -3.69 29.72 -1.50
N GLN A 408 -2.39 29.89 -1.67
CA GLN A 408 -1.75 31.22 -1.75
C GLN A 408 -2.28 32.01 -2.93
N GLN A 409 -2.44 31.40 -4.10
CA GLN A 409 -2.99 32.05 -5.28
C GLN A 409 -4.46 32.44 -5.07
N ALA A 410 -5.28 31.56 -4.49
CA ALA A 410 -6.66 31.86 -4.17
C ALA A 410 -6.80 33.04 -3.19
N ILE A 411 -5.97 33.06 -2.14
CA ILE A 411 -5.95 34.16 -1.17
C ILE A 411 -5.51 35.47 -1.83
N ARG A 412 -4.48 35.45 -2.69
CA ARG A 412 -3.99 36.64 -3.40
C ARG A 412 -5.07 37.18 -4.31
N HIS A 413 -5.66 36.34 -5.17
CA HIS A 413 -6.72 36.71 -6.08
C HIS A 413 -7.92 37.32 -5.34
N SER A 414 -8.36 36.68 -4.23
CA SER A 414 -9.48 37.15 -3.42
C SER A 414 -9.19 38.48 -2.70
N LYS A 415 -7.93 38.75 -2.31
CA LYS A 415 -7.52 40.04 -1.75
C LYS A 415 -7.53 41.14 -2.80
N GLU A 416 -6.98 40.87 -3.98
CA GLU A 416 -6.92 41.82 -5.11
C GLU A 416 -8.32 42.16 -5.62
N SER A 417 -9.24 41.20 -5.65
CA SER A 417 -10.63 41.35 -6.08
C SER A 417 -11.58 41.88 -4.98
N GLY A 418 -11.13 42.03 -3.73
CA GLY A 418 -11.98 42.44 -2.60
C GLY A 418 -13.00 41.38 -2.18
N LEU A 419 -12.87 40.13 -2.65
CA LEU A 419 -13.82 39.02 -2.44
C LEU A 419 -13.40 38.08 -1.30
N LEU A 420 -12.40 38.47 -0.51
CA LEU A 420 -11.90 37.64 0.61
C LEU A 420 -13.01 37.18 1.57
N PRO A 421 -13.99 38.02 1.99
CA PRO A 421 -15.05 37.54 2.89
C PRO A 421 -15.91 36.44 2.26
N ARG A 422 -16.21 36.53 0.96
CA ARG A 422 -16.97 35.50 0.24
C ARG A 422 -16.20 34.17 0.17
N MET A 423 -14.91 34.24 -0.11
CA MET A 423 -14.05 33.08 -0.14
C MET A 423 -14.02 32.37 1.23
N VAL A 424 -13.83 33.13 2.31
CA VAL A 424 -13.84 32.60 3.67
C VAL A 424 -15.19 31.95 4.00
N PHE A 425 -16.29 32.62 3.69
CA PHE A 425 -17.63 32.09 3.90
C PHE A 425 -17.89 30.77 3.17
N ARG A 426 -17.53 30.71 1.87
CA ARG A 426 -17.65 29.46 1.08
C ARG A 426 -16.77 28.35 1.61
N THR A 427 -15.55 28.69 2.05
CA THR A 427 -14.64 27.70 2.64
C THR A 427 -15.23 27.17 3.96
N ALA A 428 -15.81 28.04 4.79
CA ALA A 428 -16.49 27.63 6.02
C ALA A 428 -17.70 26.72 5.75
N ILE A 429 -18.52 27.05 4.75
CA ILE A 429 -19.65 26.21 4.32
C ILE A 429 -19.12 24.84 3.83
N PHE A 430 -18.10 24.82 2.99
CA PHE A 430 -17.53 23.57 2.47
C PHE A 430 -16.99 22.69 3.57
N VAL A 431 -16.23 23.27 4.50
CA VAL A 431 -15.72 22.54 5.68
C VAL A 431 -16.88 22.02 6.55
N GLY A 432 -17.93 22.87 6.74
CA GLY A 432 -19.14 22.47 7.47
C GLY A 432 -19.89 21.31 6.79
N LEU A 433 -20.02 21.34 5.45
CA LEU A 433 -20.62 20.24 4.68
C LEU A 433 -19.79 18.96 4.75
N VAL A 434 -18.47 19.05 4.63
CA VAL A 434 -17.57 17.90 4.76
C VAL A 434 -17.71 17.31 6.19
N TRP A 435 -17.70 18.16 7.20
CA TRP A 435 -17.92 17.73 8.59
C TRP A 435 -19.27 17.06 8.77
N LEU A 436 -20.33 17.63 8.19
CA LEU A 436 -21.69 17.08 8.24
C LEU A 436 -21.73 15.68 7.58
N VAL A 437 -21.14 15.52 6.38
CA VAL A 437 -21.07 14.24 5.67
C VAL A 437 -20.27 13.22 6.49
N LEU A 438 -19.13 13.62 7.06
CA LEU A 438 -18.33 12.76 7.91
C LEU A 438 -19.02 12.38 9.24
N SER A 439 -20.00 13.15 9.67
CA SER A 439 -20.78 12.90 10.90
C SER A 439 -21.97 11.97 10.68
N ILE A 440 -22.33 11.66 9.43
CA ILE A 440 -23.46 10.76 9.13
C ILE A 440 -23.21 9.38 9.74
N PRO A 441 -24.10 8.88 10.62
CA PRO A 441 -23.98 7.55 11.18
C PRO A 441 -24.29 6.49 10.11
N VAL A 442 -23.36 5.60 9.89
CA VAL A 442 -23.53 4.45 8.97
C VAL A 442 -23.64 3.19 9.82
N ARG A 443 -24.65 2.37 9.53
CA ARG A 443 -24.77 1.05 10.16
C ARG A 443 -23.58 0.19 9.75
N ASN A 444 -22.93 -0.37 10.75
CA ASN A 444 -21.83 -1.29 10.53
C ASN A 444 -22.33 -2.72 10.76
N SER A 445 -21.90 -3.65 9.94
CA SER A 445 -22.09 -5.07 10.18
C SER A 445 -20.72 -5.76 10.10
N VAL A 446 -20.44 -6.57 11.09
CA VAL A 446 -19.22 -7.37 11.15
C VAL A 446 -19.57 -8.78 10.71
N CYS A 447 -18.90 -9.26 9.66
CA CYS A 447 -19.04 -10.63 9.21
C CYS A 447 -17.83 -11.43 9.68
N VAL A 448 -18.06 -12.53 10.36
CA VAL A 448 -17.02 -13.39 10.93
C VAL A 448 -17.31 -14.85 10.54
N SER A 449 -16.27 -15.61 10.27
CA SER A 449 -16.43 -17.07 10.10
C SER A 449 -16.76 -17.70 11.43
N CYS A 450 -17.72 -18.60 11.43
CA CYS A 450 -18.19 -19.28 12.64
C CYS A 450 -18.34 -20.77 12.40
N VAL A 451 -18.39 -21.52 13.50
CA VAL A 451 -18.62 -22.96 13.50
C VAL A 451 -19.73 -23.26 14.50
N LEU A 452 -20.60 -24.21 14.13
CA LEU A 452 -21.67 -24.71 14.96
C LEU A 452 -21.17 -25.88 15.80
N ILE A 453 -21.21 -25.76 17.13
CA ILE A 453 -20.83 -26.84 18.05
C ILE A 453 -22.01 -27.28 18.90
N PRO A 454 -22.01 -28.50 19.44
CA PRO A 454 -23.05 -28.95 20.36
C PRO A 454 -23.10 -28.05 21.62
N GLU A 455 -24.29 -27.72 22.06
CA GLU A 455 -24.50 -27.15 23.40
C GLU A 455 -24.79 -28.31 24.37
N GLY A 456 -24.04 -28.37 25.46
CA GLY A 456 -24.19 -29.43 26.46
C GLY A 456 -22.94 -29.66 27.29
N SER A 457 -23.09 -30.54 28.26
CA SER A 457 -21.99 -30.93 29.17
C SER A 457 -21.01 -31.87 28.48
N PRO A 458 -19.70 -31.51 28.41
CA PRO A 458 -18.70 -32.38 27.79
C PRO A 458 -18.46 -33.62 28.64
N VAL A 459 -18.31 -34.77 28.00
CA VAL A 459 -18.02 -36.07 28.62
C VAL A 459 -16.62 -36.47 28.24
N TYR A 460 -15.74 -36.64 29.23
CA TYR A 460 -14.35 -37.01 29.05
C TYR A 460 -14.07 -38.40 29.58
N ALA A 461 -13.02 -39.05 29.07
CA ALA A 461 -12.44 -40.22 29.69
C ALA A 461 -11.57 -39.78 30.89
N ASP A 462 -12.00 -40.11 32.09
CA ASP A 462 -11.29 -39.73 33.33
C ASP A 462 -9.97 -40.50 33.51
N LEU A 463 -9.89 -41.71 32.99
CA LEU A 463 -8.73 -42.59 33.03
C LEU A 463 -8.46 -43.22 31.67
N THR A 464 -7.20 -43.59 31.44
CA THR A 464 -6.79 -44.35 30.25
C THR A 464 -7.29 -45.77 30.32
N GLY A 465 -7.98 -46.23 29.26
CA GLY A 465 -8.49 -47.57 29.18
C GLY A 465 -8.92 -47.98 27.78
N ARG A 466 -9.18 -49.24 27.57
CA ARG A 466 -9.64 -49.84 26.34
C ARG A 466 -11.17 -49.77 26.29
N LEU A 467 -11.75 -49.20 25.25
CA LEU A 467 -13.22 -49.04 25.06
C LEU A 467 -13.86 -50.40 24.78
N THR A 468 -14.74 -50.85 25.69
CA THR A 468 -15.37 -52.16 25.58
C THR A 468 -16.83 -52.07 25.15
N SER A 469 -17.60 -51.21 25.79
CA SER A 469 -19.00 -50.93 25.43
C SER A 469 -19.26 -49.44 25.43
N PHE A 470 -20.17 -49.00 24.59
CA PHE A 470 -20.55 -47.59 24.46
C PHE A 470 -21.93 -47.44 23.83
N LEU A 471 -22.58 -46.30 24.10
CA LEU A 471 -23.83 -45.90 23.46
C LEU A 471 -23.54 -45.20 22.14
N PRO A 472 -24.36 -45.43 21.10
CA PRO A 472 -24.21 -44.71 19.84
C PRO A 472 -24.62 -43.23 20.01
N TYR A 473 -24.00 -42.35 19.19
CA TYR A 473 -24.40 -40.94 19.15
C TYR A 473 -25.84 -40.81 18.65
N GLY A 474 -26.57 -39.82 19.19
CA GLY A 474 -27.98 -39.57 18.92
C GLY A 474 -28.96 -40.29 19.88
N GLU A 475 -28.46 -41.16 20.80
CA GLU A 475 -29.30 -41.80 21.80
C GLU A 475 -29.58 -40.86 22.98
N THR A 476 -30.80 -40.89 23.49
CA THR A 476 -31.18 -40.15 24.71
C THR A 476 -30.70 -40.86 25.95
N VAL A 477 -30.10 -40.11 26.86
CA VAL A 477 -29.54 -40.60 28.11
C VAL A 477 -30.10 -39.87 29.29
N GLU A 478 -30.35 -40.55 30.40
CA GLU A 478 -30.70 -39.95 31.69
C GLU A 478 -29.41 -39.68 32.49
N ALA A 479 -29.48 -38.73 33.42
CA ALA A 479 -28.33 -38.46 34.31
C ALA A 479 -27.91 -39.72 35.08
N GLY A 480 -26.63 -40.01 35.12
CA GLY A 480 -26.03 -41.20 35.71
C GLY A 480 -26.11 -42.48 34.88
N ARG A 481 -26.74 -42.47 33.69
CA ARG A 481 -26.70 -43.63 32.75
C ARG A 481 -25.30 -43.81 32.21
N GLU A 482 -24.86 -45.08 32.09
CA GLU A 482 -23.57 -45.43 31.49
C GLU A 482 -23.52 -45.11 30.01
N ILE A 483 -22.56 -44.27 29.61
CA ILE A 483 -22.29 -43.90 28.22
C ILE A 483 -21.23 -44.81 27.61
N ALA A 484 -20.16 -45.09 28.38
CA ALA A 484 -19.07 -45.93 27.91
C ALA A 484 -18.40 -46.65 29.08
N LEU A 485 -17.92 -47.84 28.79
CA LEU A 485 -17.14 -48.61 29.73
C LEU A 485 -15.72 -48.80 29.16
N LEU A 486 -14.75 -48.35 29.96
CA LEU A 486 -13.33 -48.57 29.70
C LEU A 486 -12.83 -49.73 30.55
N VAL A 487 -11.90 -50.50 30.01
CA VAL A 487 -11.20 -51.55 30.72
C VAL A 487 -9.70 -51.20 30.77
N ASN A 488 -9.15 -51.26 31.97
CA ASN A 488 -7.71 -51.09 32.18
C ASN A 488 -7.19 -52.31 32.96
N ASP A 489 -6.56 -53.21 32.22
CA ASP A 489 -6.09 -54.51 32.74
C ASP A 489 -5.08 -54.30 33.88
N GLU A 490 -4.17 -53.28 33.73
CA GLU A 490 -3.18 -52.96 34.76
C GLU A 490 -3.81 -52.50 36.08
N LEU A 491 -4.83 -51.64 35.99
CA LEU A 491 -5.57 -51.14 37.17
C LEU A 491 -6.38 -52.26 37.83
N GLN A 492 -6.91 -53.23 37.06
CA GLN A 492 -7.61 -54.39 37.58
C GLN A 492 -6.65 -55.31 38.32
N ASP A 493 -5.44 -55.57 37.75
CA ASP A 493 -4.41 -56.36 38.42
C ASP A 493 -3.94 -55.70 39.72
N GLN A 494 -3.75 -54.37 39.73
CA GLN A 494 -3.43 -53.62 40.95
C GLN A 494 -4.54 -53.71 42.00
N LEU A 495 -5.80 -53.69 41.59
CA LEU A 495 -6.94 -53.85 42.49
C LEU A 495 -6.91 -55.24 43.13
N LEU A 496 -6.74 -56.31 42.34
CA LEU A 496 -6.69 -57.72 42.84
C LEU A 496 -5.55 -57.87 43.82
N VAL A 497 -4.37 -57.34 43.56
CA VAL A 497 -3.22 -57.38 44.48
C VAL A 497 -3.55 -56.57 45.73
N ALA A 498 -4.15 -55.41 45.66
CA ALA A 498 -4.51 -54.59 46.82
C ALA A 498 -5.62 -55.24 47.67
N GLU A 499 -6.57 -55.94 47.05
CA GLU A 499 -7.60 -56.73 47.74
C GLU A 499 -6.99 -57.87 48.53
N ALA A 500 -6.05 -58.61 47.91
CA ALA A 500 -5.33 -59.72 48.58
C ALA A 500 -4.50 -59.16 49.75
N ASP A 501 -3.77 -58.08 49.56
CA ASP A 501 -2.94 -57.43 50.59
C ASP A 501 -3.78 -56.96 51.80
N ALA A 502 -4.90 -56.23 51.47
CA ALA A 502 -5.80 -55.78 52.52
C ALA A 502 -6.42 -56.89 53.31
N ARG A 503 -6.82 -57.95 52.62
CA ARG A 503 -7.34 -59.18 53.27
C ARG A 503 -6.34 -59.88 54.12
N GLU A 504 -5.11 -60.03 53.63
CA GLU A 504 -3.98 -60.64 54.42
C GLU A 504 -3.75 -59.85 55.71
N LYS A 505 -3.64 -58.50 55.59
CA LYS A 505 -3.41 -57.62 56.76
C LYS A 505 -4.55 -57.63 57.75
N GLN A 506 -5.80 -57.69 57.27
CA GLN A 506 -6.98 -57.81 58.10
C GLN A 506 -6.97 -59.15 58.90
N LEU A 507 -6.69 -60.28 58.21
CA LEU A 507 -6.57 -61.58 58.84
C LEU A 507 -5.43 -61.58 59.88
N ARG A 508 -4.32 -60.92 59.61
CA ARG A 508 -3.20 -60.76 60.52
C ARG A 508 -3.61 -59.97 61.79
N VAL A 509 -4.35 -58.89 61.65
CA VAL A 509 -4.89 -58.13 62.79
C VAL A 509 -5.81 -59.04 63.61
N GLU A 510 -6.70 -59.79 62.95
CA GLU A 510 -7.65 -60.65 63.59
C GLU A 510 -6.98 -61.79 64.36
N SER A 511 -5.92 -62.41 63.75
CA SER A 511 -5.16 -63.45 64.38
C SER A 511 -4.40 -62.95 65.62
N LEU A 512 -3.76 -61.78 65.54
CA LEU A 512 -3.09 -61.14 66.65
C LEU A 512 -4.08 -60.80 67.83
N ARG A 513 -5.30 -60.40 67.53
CA ARG A 513 -6.37 -60.17 68.51
C ARG A 513 -6.78 -61.48 69.22
N LYS A 514 -6.79 -62.62 68.53
CA LYS A 514 -7.17 -63.94 69.07
C LYS A 514 -6.06 -64.61 69.91
N LEU A 515 -4.80 -64.25 69.67
CA LEU A 515 -3.64 -64.87 70.33
C LEU A 515 -3.42 -64.43 71.78
N GLY A 516 -3.92 -63.26 72.24
CA GLY A 516 -3.97 -62.80 73.64
C GLY A 516 -2.64 -62.79 74.41
N LEU A 517 -1.50 -62.81 73.80
CA LEU A 517 -0.16 -62.82 74.35
C LEU A 517 0.42 -61.46 74.54
N ASP A 518 1.32 -61.25 75.55
CA ASP A 518 1.97 -59.91 75.75
C ASP A 518 2.68 -59.36 74.51
N LEU A 519 3.20 -60.29 73.62
CA LEU A 519 3.81 -59.94 72.35
C LEU A 519 2.81 -59.29 71.36
N SER A 520 1.51 -59.56 71.51
CA SER A 520 0.45 -58.94 70.69
C SER A 520 0.23 -57.47 71.01
N ALA A 521 0.51 -57.00 72.21
CA ALA A 521 0.33 -55.61 72.62
C ALA A 521 1.29 -54.66 71.88
N GLU A 522 2.49 -55.11 71.51
CA GLU A 522 3.51 -54.34 70.78
C GLU A 522 3.26 -54.32 69.24
N LEU A 523 2.81 -55.47 68.70
CA LEU A 523 2.63 -55.67 67.26
C LEU A 523 1.23 -55.27 66.76
N LEU A 524 0.25 -55.21 67.65
CA LEU A 524 -1.13 -54.91 67.26
C LEU A 524 -1.32 -53.50 66.71
N PRO A 525 -0.77 -52.38 67.29
CA PRO A 525 -0.92 -51.07 66.80
C PRO A 525 -0.34 -50.92 65.41
N THR A 526 0.87 -51.41 65.11
CA THR A 526 1.53 -51.35 63.81
C THR A 526 0.79 -52.18 62.76
N SER A 527 0.24 -53.33 63.13
CA SER A 527 -0.56 -54.19 62.24
C SER A 527 -1.91 -53.54 61.91
N VAL A 528 -2.55 -52.85 62.85
CA VAL A 528 -3.79 -52.11 62.65
C VAL A 528 -3.54 -50.89 61.72
N GLU A 529 -2.42 -50.20 61.93
CA GLU A 529 -2.02 -49.12 61.07
C GLU A 529 -1.73 -49.61 59.63
N ALA A 530 -1.03 -50.69 59.48
CA ALA A 530 -0.77 -51.28 58.14
C ALA A 530 -2.06 -51.81 57.49
N SER A 531 -3.02 -52.34 58.20
CA SER A 531 -4.33 -52.72 57.68
C SER A 531 -5.13 -51.53 57.26
N SER A 532 -5.12 -50.46 58.06
CA SER A 532 -5.83 -49.20 57.72
C SER A 532 -5.19 -48.51 56.50
N ALA A 533 -3.91 -48.57 56.27
CA ALA A 533 -3.22 -48.07 55.09
C ALA A 533 -3.62 -48.86 53.83
N ALA A 534 -3.65 -50.23 53.95
CA ALA A 534 -4.10 -51.07 52.86
C ALA A 534 -5.55 -50.86 52.48
N ASP A 535 -6.45 -50.65 53.47
CA ASP A 535 -7.85 -50.35 53.22
C ASP A 535 -8.03 -49.00 52.54
N ARG A 536 -7.22 -47.99 52.88
CA ARG A 536 -7.20 -46.69 52.18
C ARG A 536 -6.76 -46.85 50.73
N GLN A 537 -5.70 -47.61 50.48
CA GLN A 537 -5.20 -47.87 49.13
C GLN A 537 -6.25 -48.62 48.30
N LEU A 538 -6.88 -49.66 48.88
CA LEU A 538 -7.96 -50.40 48.24
C LEU A 538 -9.14 -49.50 47.88
N LYS A 539 -9.53 -48.59 48.79
CA LYS A 539 -10.59 -47.64 48.54
C LYS A 539 -10.25 -46.70 47.38
N LEU A 540 -9.00 -46.22 47.32
CA LEU A 540 -8.54 -45.36 46.20
C LEU A 540 -8.59 -46.11 44.87
N LEU A 541 -8.09 -47.34 44.80
CA LEU A 541 -8.13 -48.14 43.57
C LEU A 541 -9.56 -48.45 43.14
N ASN A 542 -10.47 -48.78 44.09
CA ASN A 542 -11.88 -48.97 43.79
C ASN A 542 -12.54 -47.69 43.22
N GLN A 543 -12.18 -46.51 43.74
CA GLN A 543 -12.62 -45.26 43.19
C GLN A 543 -12.10 -45.05 41.75
N GLN A 544 -10.85 -45.37 41.47
CA GLN A 544 -10.29 -45.28 40.12
C GLN A 544 -10.96 -46.27 39.17
N VAL A 545 -11.20 -47.51 39.60
CA VAL A 545 -11.93 -48.49 38.77
C VAL A 545 -13.36 -48.02 38.50
N ALA A 546 -14.02 -47.39 39.48
CA ALA A 546 -15.34 -46.82 39.27
C ALA A 546 -15.34 -45.68 38.22
N GLN A 547 -14.24 -44.91 38.09
CA GLN A 547 -14.06 -43.88 37.08
C GLN A 547 -13.86 -44.42 35.66
N LEU A 548 -13.60 -45.72 35.49
CA LEU A 548 -13.56 -46.37 34.17
C LEU A 548 -14.98 -46.50 33.58
N LYS A 549 -16.00 -46.42 34.41
CA LYS A 549 -17.40 -46.38 34.00
C LYS A 549 -17.81 -44.94 33.80
N ILE A 550 -17.90 -44.53 32.57
CA ILE A 550 -18.23 -43.14 32.20
C ILE A 550 -19.74 -43.00 32.15
N THR A 551 -20.27 -42.11 32.97
CA THR A 551 -21.71 -41.88 33.12
C THR A 551 -22.10 -40.50 32.64
N SER A 552 -23.34 -40.33 32.24
CA SER A 552 -23.89 -39.04 31.82
C SER A 552 -23.96 -38.05 32.99
N PRO A 553 -23.43 -36.81 32.86
CA PRO A 553 -23.54 -35.80 33.86
C PRO A 553 -24.99 -35.25 34.00
N GLU A 554 -25.74 -35.27 32.92
CA GLU A 554 -27.11 -34.73 32.85
C GLU A 554 -27.99 -35.56 31.90
N SER A 555 -29.30 -35.25 31.89
CA SER A 555 -30.25 -35.89 30.95
C SER A 555 -30.29 -35.13 29.65
N GLY A 556 -30.10 -35.83 28.50
CA GLY A 556 -30.07 -35.21 27.17
C GLY A 556 -29.78 -36.21 26.08
N THR A 557 -29.38 -35.75 24.92
CA THR A 557 -28.93 -36.57 23.80
C THR A 557 -27.41 -36.57 23.69
N LEU A 558 -26.80 -37.73 23.46
CA LEU A 558 -25.37 -37.84 23.26
C LEU A 558 -24.98 -37.36 21.87
N LEU A 559 -24.22 -36.25 21.78
CA LEU A 559 -23.77 -35.63 20.55
C LEU A 559 -22.28 -35.89 20.30
N PRO A 560 -21.87 -36.07 19.03
CA PRO A 560 -20.47 -36.41 18.71
C PRO A 560 -19.54 -35.20 18.93
N PRO A 561 -18.27 -35.41 19.29
CA PRO A 561 -17.24 -34.39 19.22
C PRO A 561 -16.79 -34.14 17.75
N GLU A 562 -15.92 -33.16 17.54
CA GLU A 562 -15.30 -32.90 16.23
C GLU A 562 -14.55 -34.15 15.72
N VAL A 563 -14.72 -34.43 14.42
CA VAL A 563 -13.96 -35.51 13.77
C VAL A 563 -12.51 -35.11 13.65
N THR A 564 -11.65 -35.75 14.45
CA THR A 564 -10.20 -35.53 14.36
C THR A 564 -9.67 -36.06 13.04
N LYS A 565 -9.25 -35.17 12.15
CA LYS A 565 -8.41 -35.52 11.00
C LYS A 565 -6.98 -35.70 11.54
N ASP A 566 -6.41 -36.83 11.25
CA ASP A 566 -5.08 -37.25 11.72
C ASP A 566 -3.98 -36.42 11.00
N GLU A 567 -3.80 -35.18 11.41
CA GLU A 567 -2.74 -34.26 10.89
C GLU A 567 -1.62 -34.04 11.93
N ARG A 568 -1.53 -34.87 12.96
CA ARG A 568 -0.40 -34.75 13.88
C ARG A 568 0.87 -35.26 13.20
N HIS A 569 1.82 -34.35 13.02
CA HIS A 569 3.20 -34.59 12.60
C HIS A 569 4.00 -35.53 13.57
N ASP A 570 3.35 -36.11 14.57
CA ASP A 570 3.95 -37.07 15.44
C ASP A 570 3.85 -38.49 14.79
N ARG A 571 5.00 -39.11 14.56
CA ARG A 571 5.19 -40.41 13.87
C ARG A 571 4.54 -41.61 14.57
N ARG A 572 3.58 -41.41 15.45
CA ARG A 572 2.85 -42.46 16.16
C ARG A 572 1.53 -42.76 15.45
N MET A 573 1.23 -44.04 15.26
CA MET A 573 -0.07 -44.44 14.71
C MET A 573 -1.20 -43.95 15.61
N SER A 574 -2.24 -43.38 15.01
CA SER A 574 -3.44 -42.97 15.74
C SER A 574 -4.09 -44.18 16.41
N ARG A 575 -4.46 -44.04 17.68
CA ARG A 575 -5.07 -45.14 18.47
C ARG A 575 -6.55 -45.36 18.12
N TRP A 576 -7.20 -44.36 17.56
CA TRP A 576 -8.58 -44.41 17.10
C TRP A 576 -8.81 -43.42 15.96
N HIS A 577 -9.87 -43.57 15.18
CA HIS A 577 -10.17 -42.73 13.99
C HIS A 577 -11.59 -42.18 14.04
N GLY A 578 -11.78 -40.97 13.54
CA GLY A 578 -13.07 -40.33 13.46
C GLY A 578 -13.57 -39.82 14.79
N THR A 579 -14.75 -40.27 15.24
CA THR A 579 -15.31 -39.94 16.55
C THR A 579 -15.05 -41.11 17.53
N PRO A 580 -14.69 -40.83 18.80
CA PRO A 580 -14.27 -41.85 19.76
C PRO A 580 -15.26 -42.99 19.93
N LEU A 581 -16.55 -42.73 20.12
CA LEU A 581 -17.61 -43.73 20.33
C LEU A 581 -18.19 -44.26 18.99
N SER A 582 -17.33 -44.43 18.00
CA SER A 582 -17.71 -45.09 16.72
C SER A 582 -17.52 -46.61 16.85
N THR A 583 -18.37 -47.36 16.18
CA THR A 583 -18.28 -48.84 16.14
C THR A 583 -16.93 -49.35 15.65
N LYS A 584 -16.24 -48.59 14.81
CA LYS A 584 -14.89 -48.88 14.32
C LYS A 584 -13.81 -48.82 15.42
N ASN A 585 -14.07 -48.11 16.50
CA ASN A 585 -13.14 -47.88 17.59
C ASN A 585 -13.40 -48.82 18.79
N SER A 586 -14.25 -49.84 18.66
CA SER A 586 -14.42 -50.85 19.67
C SER A 586 -13.07 -51.56 19.92
N GLY A 587 -12.61 -51.62 21.18
CA GLY A 587 -11.31 -52.14 21.57
C GLY A 587 -10.15 -51.13 21.45
N ALA A 588 -10.39 -49.92 20.97
CA ALA A 588 -9.38 -48.86 20.92
C ALA A 588 -9.04 -48.33 22.34
N THR A 589 -7.81 -47.88 22.54
CA THR A 589 -7.38 -47.26 23.79
C THR A 589 -7.74 -45.77 23.79
N MET A 590 -8.54 -45.35 24.78
CA MET A 590 -8.85 -43.96 25.06
C MET A 590 -7.89 -43.44 26.13
N GLU A 591 -7.27 -42.31 25.90
CA GLU A 591 -6.37 -41.68 26.87
C GLU A 591 -7.17 -40.80 27.84
N ARG A 592 -6.63 -40.58 29.02
CA ARG A 592 -7.21 -39.64 29.98
C ARG A 592 -7.38 -38.26 29.36
N GLY A 593 -8.55 -37.65 29.52
CA GLY A 593 -8.89 -36.33 28.94
C GLY A 593 -9.39 -36.40 27.51
N THR A 594 -9.52 -37.59 26.90
CA THR A 594 -10.16 -37.72 25.59
C THR A 594 -11.64 -37.31 25.68
N LEU A 595 -12.04 -36.33 24.86
CA LEU A 595 -13.45 -35.89 24.76
C LEU A 595 -14.25 -36.96 23.99
N LEU A 596 -15.18 -37.62 24.67
CA LEU A 596 -16.01 -38.68 24.10
C LEU A 596 -17.26 -38.14 23.41
N GLY A 597 -17.80 -37.04 23.88
CA GLY A 597 -18.99 -36.39 23.32
C GLY A 597 -19.52 -35.30 24.21
N PHE A 598 -20.68 -34.84 23.86
CA PHE A 598 -21.45 -33.86 24.65
C PHE A 598 -22.82 -34.43 24.96
N VAL A 599 -23.36 -34.16 26.13
CA VAL A 599 -24.76 -34.45 26.44
C VAL A 599 -25.51 -33.14 26.56
N GLY A 600 -26.55 -32.96 25.74
CA GLY A 600 -27.31 -31.73 25.69
C GLY A 600 -28.71 -31.94 25.11
N GLN A 601 -29.49 -30.85 25.08
CA GLN A 601 -30.85 -30.87 24.50
C GLN A 601 -30.76 -30.96 22.98
N PRO A 602 -31.57 -31.82 22.35
CA PRO A 602 -31.60 -31.91 20.88
C PRO A 602 -32.16 -30.60 20.28
N GLY A 603 -31.44 -30.02 19.30
CA GLY A 603 -31.82 -28.78 18.65
C GLY A 603 -31.16 -27.52 19.23
N GLU A 604 -30.50 -27.59 20.38
CA GLU A 604 -29.73 -26.49 20.95
C GLU A 604 -28.25 -26.61 20.59
N TYR A 605 -27.72 -25.56 19.96
CA TYR A 605 -26.34 -25.50 19.51
C TYR A 605 -25.71 -24.19 19.91
N ARG A 606 -24.38 -24.21 20.02
CA ARG A 606 -23.58 -23.00 20.25
C ARG A 606 -22.80 -22.67 18.99
N VAL A 607 -22.90 -21.42 18.53
CA VAL A 607 -22.07 -20.87 17.47
C VAL A 607 -20.84 -20.24 18.10
N LEU A 608 -19.66 -20.67 17.65
CA LEU A 608 -18.39 -20.06 18.03
C LEU A 608 -17.80 -19.32 16.82
N ALA A 609 -17.31 -18.11 17.05
CA ALA A 609 -16.59 -17.33 16.06
C ALA A 609 -15.35 -16.67 16.69
N VAL A 610 -14.20 -16.79 16.03
CA VAL A 610 -12.97 -16.11 16.45
C VAL A 610 -12.96 -14.70 15.89
N LEU A 611 -12.64 -13.72 16.73
CA LEU A 611 -12.61 -12.32 16.39
C LEU A 611 -11.17 -11.81 16.29
N SER A 612 -10.96 -10.84 15.40
CA SER A 612 -9.76 -10.01 15.48
C SER A 612 -9.90 -8.94 16.59
N GLU A 613 -8.78 -8.41 17.08
CA GLU A 613 -8.78 -7.32 18.07
C GLU A 613 -9.67 -6.12 17.65
N GLU A 614 -9.67 -5.83 16.34
CA GLU A 614 -10.47 -4.75 15.76
C GLU A 614 -11.99 -5.05 15.76
N GLN A 615 -12.35 -6.33 15.66
CA GLN A 615 -13.75 -6.76 15.66
C GLN A 615 -14.30 -6.81 17.07
N VAL A 616 -13.48 -7.10 18.07
CA VAL A 616 -13.85 -7.10 19.50
C VAL A 616 -14.43 -5.75 19.94
N GLU A 617 -13.81 -4.64 19.50
CA GLU A 617 -14.30 -3.29 19.82
C GLU A 617 -15.69 -2.97 19.24
N GLN A 618 -16.16 -3.74 18.27
CA GLN A 618 -17.41 -3.49 17.53
C GLN A 618 -18.54 -4.38 17.95
N ILE A 619 -18.26 -5.41 18.72
CA ILE A 619 -19.19 -6.47 19.11
C ILE A 619 -19.38 -6.42 20.62
N ALA A 620 -20.62 -6.49 21.07
CA ALA A 620 -20.98 -6.56 22.47
C ALA A 620 -22.06 -7.62 22.70
N ALA A 621 -22.10 -8.18 23.90
CA ALA A 621 -23.15 -9.09 24.32
C ALA A 621 -24.54 -8.46 24.17
N GLY A 622 -25.52 -9.23 23.74
CA GLY A 622 -26.90 -8.78 23.51
C GLY A 622 -27.17 -8.21 22.12
N GLN A 623 -26.16 -8.06 21.24
CA GLN A 623 -26.38 -7.63 19.86
C GLN A 623 -27.04 -8.73 19.02
N LYS A 624 -27.86 -8.31 18.06
CA LYS A 624 -28.45 -9.23 17.09
C LYS A 624 -27.41 -9.72 16.11
N ALA A 625 -27.47 -11.00 15.82
CA ALA A 625 -26.59 -11.66 14.86
C ALA A 625 -27.43 -12.58 13.95
N GLU A 626 -26.99 -12.71 12.71
CA GLU A 626 -27.53 -13.62 11.72
C GLU A 626 -26.46 -14.64 11.35
N MET A 627 -26.73 -15.92 11.61
CA MET A 627 -25.86 -17.01 11.17
C MET A 627 -26.35 -17.55 9.83
N MET A 628 -25.46 -17.70 8.89
CA MET A 628 -25.70 -18.35 7.61
C MET A 628 -24.77 -19.57 7.49
N SER A 629 -25.33 -20.77 7.32
CA SER A 629 -24.55 -21.97 7.03
C SER A 629 -24.02 -21.93 5.59
N LEU A 630 -22.72 -22.26 5.42
CA LEU A 630 -22.09 -22.37 4.09
C LEU A 630 -22.26 -23.76 3.48
N SER A 631 -22.56 -24.78 4.30
CA SER A 631 -22.76 -26.17 3.87
C SER A 631 -24.24 -26.50 3.83
N GLY A 632 -24.74 -26.92 2.66
CA GLY A 632 -26.12 -27.35 2.46
C GLY A 632 -27.11 -26.22 2.13
N ASP A 633 -28.31 -26.29 2.73
CA ASP A 633 -29.32 -25.28 2.58
C ASP A 633 -28.87 -23.97 3.23
N ARG A 634 -28.74 -22.90 2.45
CA ARG A 634 -28.29 -21.55 2.92
C ARG A 634 -29.31 -20.89 3.84
N SER A 635 -29.79 -21.63 4.82
CA SER A 635 -30.72 -21.10 5.80
C SER A 635 -30.01 -20.08 6.70
N THR A 636 -30.66 -18.96 6.94
CA THR A 636 -30.23 -17.94 7.91
C THR A 636 -30.98 -18.13 9.20
N VAL A 637 -30.28 -18.18 10.32
CA VAL A 637 -30.85 -18.26 11.65
C VAL A 637 -30.49 -16.97 12.40
N THR A 638 -31.50 -16.29 12.92
CA THR A 638 -31.30 -15.11 13.75
C THR A 638 -31.01 -15.50 15.19
N THR A 639 -30.00 -14.91 15.79
CA THR A 639 -29.58 -15.17 17.16
C THR A 639 -29.15 -13.86 17.84
N THR A 640 -28.81 -13.95 19.10
CA THR A 640 -28.21 -12.84 19.85
C THR A 640 -26.87 -13.31 20.43
N ILE A 641 -25.92 -12.39 20.53
CA ILE A 641 -24.64 -12.69 21.14
C ILE A 641 -24.85 -12.96 22.62
N ALA A 642 -24.53 -14.18 23.06
CA ALA A 642 -24.65 -14.57 24.45
C ALA A 642 -23.45 -14.05 25.26
N GLU A 643 -22.24 -14.29 24.79
CA GLU A 643 -21.02 -14.00 25.54
C GLU A 643 -19.86 -13.65 24.61
N LEU A 644 -18.98 -12.78 25.09
CA LEU A 644 -17.68 -12.48 24.53
C LEU A 644 -16.63 -12.94 25.54
N SER A 645 -15.82 -13.94 25.21
CA SER A 645 -14.84 -14.52 26.12
C SER A 645 -13.48 -14.67 25.46
N MET A 646 -12.43 -14.86 26.29
CA MET A 646 -11.09 -15.21 25.82
C MET A 646 -10.90 -16.71 26.00
N MET A 647 -10.70 -17.42 24.91
CA MET A 647 -10.45 -18.87 24.94
C MET A 647 -8.99 -19.19 24.57
N SER A 648 -8.43 -20.20 25.21
CA SER A 648 -7.13 -20.75 24.81
C SER A 648 -7.25 -21.39 23.42
N THR A 649 -6.23 -21.22 22.59
CA THR A 649 -6.14 -21.87 21.27
C THR A 649 -6.25 -23.39 21.37
N ASP A 650 -5.77 -24.00 22.47
CA ASP A 650 -5.86 -25.44 22.70
C ASP A 650 -7.29 -25.94 22.98
N ALA A 651 -8.17 -25.02 23.40
CA ALA A 651 -9.58 -25.32 23.69
C ALA A 651 -10.51 -25.10 22.50
N LEU A 652 -10.00 -24.54 21.39
CA LEU A 652 -10.80 -24.27 20.20
C LEU A 652 -10.94 -25.52 19.32
N PRO A 653 -12.10 -25.71 18.66
CA PRO A 653 -12.28 -26.71 17.63
C PRO A 653 -11.25 -26.58 16.50
N GLN A 654 -10.73 -27.68 15.98
CA GLN A 654 -9.70 -27.66 14.92
C GLN A 654 -10.19 -27.00 13.63
N CYS A 655 -11.46 -27.17 13.28
CA CYS A 655 -12.09 -26.50 12.16
C CYS A 655 -12.02 -24.97 12.28
N LEU A 656 -12.21 -24.44 13.49
CA LEU A 656 -12.16 -23.00 13.76
C LEU A 656 -10.72 -22.48 13.76
N LEU A 657 -9.77 -23.26 14.26
CA LEU A 657 -8.33 -22.95 14.22
C LEU A 657 -7.82 -22.85 12.78
N ALA A 658 -8.17 -23.79 11.92
CA ALA A 658 -7.79 -23.76 10.51
C ALA A 658 -8.35 -22.52 9.78
N GLN A 659 -9.56 -22.07 10.14
CA GLN A 659 -10.13 -20.83 9.61
C GLN A 659 -9.40 -19.58 10.13
N ALA A 660 -9.09 -19.57 11.43
CA ALA A 660 -8.38 -18.46 12.05
C ALA A 660 -6.95 -18.30 11.50
N GLU A 661 -6.26 -19.39 11.20
CA GLU A 661 -4.95 -19.38 10.53
C GLU A 661 -5.06 -18.83 9.11
N ASN A 662 -6.03 -19.27 8.32
CA ASN A 662 -6.28 -18.77 6.97
C ASN A 662 -6.64 -17.27 6.94
N GLN A 663 -7.27 -16.75 7.99
CA GLN A 663 -7.61 -15.34 8.13
C GLN A 663 -6.48 -14.48 8.73
N TRP A 664 -5.28 -15.00 8.90
CA TRP A 664 -4.12 -14.29 9.48
C TRP A 664 -4.33 -13.81 10.93
N LEU A 665 -5.32 -14.35 11.62
CA LEU A 665 -5.62 -13.99 13.01
C LEU A 665 -4.58 -14.54 14.01
N LEU A 666 -3.95 -15.67 13.67
CA LEU A 666 -2.96 -16.35 14.51
C LEU A 666 -1.51 -16.17 14.04
N SER A 667 -1.25 -15.46 12.94
CA SER A 667 0.06 -15.42 12.26
C SER A 667 1.03 -14.35 12.75
N LYS A 668 1.14 -14.08 14.04
CA LYS A 668 2.31 -13.38 14.58
C LYS A 668 3.22 -14.41 15.26
N PRO A 669 4.35 -14.81 14.64
CA PRO A 669 5.37 -15.58 15.36
C PRO A 669 5.94 -14.66 16.46
N GLY A 670 5.62 -14.96 17.71
CA GLY A 670 6.10 -14.23 18.88
C GLY A 670 5.04 -13.63 19.80
N SER A 671 3.74 -13.77 19.54
CA SER A 671 2.72 -13.40 20.53
C SER A 671 2.63 -14.46 21.63
N VAL A 672 2.98 -14.07 22.84
CA VAL A 672 3.03 -14.94 24.05
C VAL A 672 1.63 -15.28 24.59
N THR A 673 0.55 -14.83 23.98
CA THR A 673 -0.81 -15.08 24.45
C THR A 673 -1.47 -16.19 23.65
N ASN A 674 -1.59 -17.38 24.24
CA ASN A 674 -2.36 -18.50 23.69
C ASN A 674 -3.88 -18.27 23.73
N ASN A 675 -4.35 -17.06 24.08
CA ASN A 675 -5.76 -16.76 24.21
C ASN A 675 -6.24 -15.88 23.05
N VAL A 676 -7.34 -16.28 22.44
CA VAL A 676 -8.02 -15.55 21.35
C VAL A 676 -9.43 -15.11 21.79
N PRO A 677 -9.88 -13.92 21.36
CA PRO A 677 -11.24 -13.49 21.63
C PRO A 677 -12.23 -14.31 20.79
N VAL A 678 -13.23 -14.87 21.43
CA VAL A 678 -14.27 -15.70 20.84
C VAL A 678 -15.64 -15.16 21.21
N VAL A 679 -16.52 -15.09 20.23
CA VAL A 679 -17.94 -14.84 20.42
C VAL A 679 -18.70 -16.14 20.47
N SER A 680 -19.59 -16.29 21.44
CA SER A 680 -20.53 -17.39 21.50
C SER A 680 -21.98 -16.89 21.38
N CYS A 681 -22.78 -17.61 20.57
CA CYS A 681 -24.20 -17.38 20.41
C CYS A 681 -24.94 -18.70 20.58
N LEU A 682 -26.09 -18.69 21.25
CA LEU A 682 -26.99 -19.85 21.32
C LEU A 682 -27.94 -19.80 20.14
N VAL A 683 -28.07 -20.93 19.44
CA VAL A 683 -28.93 -21.06 18.27
C VAL A 683 -29.79 -22.32 18.42
N THR A 684 -31.09 -22.17 18.26
CA THR A 684 -32.01 -23.31 18.13
C THR A 684 -32.24 -23.61 16.66
N VAL A 685 -32.01 -24.84 16.25
CA VAL A 685 -32.21 -25.31 14.87
C VAL A 685 -33.25 -26.41 14.89
N ASP A 686 -34.40 -26.15 14.31
CA ASP A 686 -35.47 -27.14 14.18
C ASP A 686 -35.19 -28.10 13.01
N GLY A 687 -35.31 -29.42 13.27
CA GLY A 687 -35.35 -30.46 12.25
C GLY A 687 -34.29 -31.54 12.32
N ASP A 688 -34.58 -32.65 11.67
CA ASP A 688 -33.77 -33.92 11.62
C ASP A 688 -32.39 -33.76 10.96
N SER A 689 -32.16 -32.66 10.25
CA SER A 689 -30.91 -32.33 9.57
C SER A 689 -29.85 -31.65 10.48
N SER A 690 -30.16 -31.47 11.76
CA SER A 690 -29.31 -30.72 12.70
C SER A 690 -27.97 -31.39 12.98
N GLN A 691 -27.91 -32.72 13.07
CA GLN A 691 -26.67 -33.47 13.32
C GLN A 691 -25.68 -33.40 12.13
N GLN A 692 -26.18 -33.27 10.91
CA GLN A 692 -25.32 -33.14 9.70
C GLN A 692 -24.64 -31.78 9.58
N ARG A 693 -25.06 -30.78 10.38
CA ARG A 693 -24.51 -29.41 10.37
C ARG A 693 -23.50 -29.13 11.46
N LEU A 694 -23.29 -30.08 12.38
CA LEU A 694 -22.27 -29.93 13.44
C LEU A 694 -20.88 -29.79 12.83
N TYR A 695 -20.10 -28.86 13.39
CA TYR A 695 -18.74 -28.52 12.94
C TYR A 695 -18.65 -28.04 11.48
N SER A 696 -19.77 -27.62 10.90
CA SER A 696 -19.77 -27.03 9.57
C SER A 696 -19.45 -25.55 9.61
N ASP A 697 -18.83 -25.09 8.53
CA ASP A 697 -18.50 -23.69 8.32
C ASP A 697 -19.72 -22.81 8.11
N GLY A 698 -19.75 -21.66 8.76
CA GLY A 698 -20.77 -20.65 8.64
C GLY A 698 -20.22 -19.23 8.65
N LEU A 699 -21.08 -18.28 8.32
CA LEU A 699 -20.82 -16.86 8.46
C LEU A 699 -21.77 -16.30 9.49
N LEU A 700 -21.21 -15.64 10.51
CA LEU A 700 -21.95 -14.89 11.52
C LEU A 700 -21.88 -13.41 11.16
N LYS A 701 -23.01 -12.81 10.82
CA LYS A 701 -23.15 -11.37 10.57
C LYS A 701 -23.73 -10.74 11.83
N VAL A 702 -22.94 -9.91 12.49
CA VAL A 702 -23.33 -9.18 13.70
C VAL A 702 -23.67 -7.73 13.35
N GLU A 703 -24.79 -7.23 13.81
CA GLU A 703 -25.11 -5.81 13.72
C GLU A 703 -24.27 -5.03 14.71
N GLY A 704 -23.23 -4.36 14.19
CA GLY A 704 -22.32 -3.54 14.98
C GLY A 704 -22.91 -2.17 15.37
N VAL A 705 -22.22 -1.47 16.24
CA VAL A 705 -22.58 -0.10 16.63
C VAL A 705 -22.48 0.82 15.41
N SER A 706 -23.50 1.68 15.20
CA SER A 706 -23.45 2.69 14.15
C SER A 706 -22.31 3.68 14.42
N LEU A 707 -21.38 3.77 13.50
CA LEU A 707 -20.25 4.69 13.55
C LEU A 707 -20.42 5.79 12.50
N SER A 708 -19.94 6.99 12.78
CA SER A 708 -19.94 8.05 11.77
C SER A 708 -19.03 7.68 10.59
N LEU A 709 -19.34 8.18 9.40
CA LEU A 709 -18.51 7.98 8.19
C LEU A 709 -17.06 8.42 8.44
N GLY A 710 -16.85 9.48 9.20
CA GLY A 710 -15.54 9.96 9.63
C GLY A 710 -14.80 8.96 10.52
N ALA A 711 -15.52 8.27 11.42
CA ALA A 711 -14.95 7.22 12.25
C ALA A 711 -14.56 5.99 11.40
N HIS A 712 -15.41 5.61 10.42
CA HIS A 712 -15.06 4.55 9.46
C HIS A 712 -13.83 4.91 8.64
N LEU A 713 -13.75 6.15 8.12
CA LEU A 713 -12.59 6.63 7.37
C LEU A 713 -11.33 6.65 8.26
N SER A 714 -11.45 7.16 9.49
CA SER A 714 -10.35 7.17 10.47
C SER A 714 -9.87 5.76 10.79
N ARG A 715 -10.80 4.81 10.98
CA ARG A 715 -10.49 3.40 11.22
C ARG A 715 -9.81 2.77 10.00
N PHE A 716 -10.37 2.98 8.80
CA PHE A 716 -9.77 2.51 7.56
C PHE A 716 -8.34 3.06 7.37
N LEU A 717 -8.13 4.35 7.62
CA LEU A 717 -6.79 4.95 7.58
C LEU A 717 -5.87 4.36 8.64
N ARG A 718 -6.38 4.15 9.87
CA ARG A 718 -5.63 3.53 10.96
C ARG A 718 -5.24 2.09 10.61
N THR A 719 -6.18 1.27 10.15
CA THR A 719 -5.91 -0.13 9.82
C THR A 719 -5.02 -0.27 8.58
N THR A 720 -5.21 0.57 7.57
CA THR A 720 -4.42 0.52 6.34
C THR A 720 -3.03 1.14 6.51
N ILE A 721 -2.96 2.24 7.30
CA ILE A 721 -1.73 3.01 7.45
C ILE A 721 -0.95 2.60 8.71
N PHE A 722 -1.65 2.32 9.83
CA PHE A 722 -1.03 2.11 11.15
C PHE A 722 -0.95 0.64 11.61
N ARG A 723 -1.61 -0.31 10.93
CA ARG A 723 -1.70 -1.73 11.35
C ARG A 723 -0.37 -2.45 11.60
N ARG A 724 0.75 -1.82 11.29
CA ARG A 724 2.10 -2.38 11.47
C ARG A 724 2.88 -1.78 12.65
N TRP A 725 2.23 -0.95 13.47
CA TRP A 725 2.88 -0.29 14.60
C TRP A 725 2.50 -0.88 15.96
N MET A 726 1.52 -1.74 16.01
CA MET A 726 1.17 -2.58 17.16
C MET A 726 1.50 -4.04 16.82
#